data_da08e26944b5e7740c276924b4ad1c4b
#
_entry.id   da08e26944b5e7740c276924b4ad1c4b
#
_cell.length_a   1.000
_cell.length_b   1.000
_cell.length_c   1.000
_cell.angle_alpha   90.00
_cell.angle_beta   90.00
_cell.angle_gamma   90.00
#
_symmetry.space_group_name_H-M   'P 1'
#
loop_
_entity.id
_entity.type
_entity.pdbx_description
1 polymer ?
#
loop_
_entity_poly.entity_id
_entity_poly.type
_entity_poly.pdbx_seq_one_letter_code
_entity_poly.pdbx_strand_id
1 'polypeptide(L)'
;MPLSDYLVGLVFWAGTIGLALWAAWVVLSRRLPRLTGPARLAAGGILGMAAVTVVHLVPGILGVLSRGSVLAAAAVLALAAGRLRRRAAPEPATVTAETPLGAVSTALAGIAAGVLGLAYLTQAWGASAQPAGAIDPLTHHLPNVAAWVRSGSFWQIDQYVPLLANGNYPQTGDVLFLSAVLPWSNDAFVRPLNLVWVALLAVCVYALCRELGAPRSSSVLFTAVLGALPVTVLASSYGAMTDLPMLAALSAGVLFLVRHFRMEDRGDLLLAGLGLGLAFGTKWYAVSTVAVLVGLWAAVWLISRRPPGHLVRNGALLGGVIAAAGGFWMLRNLVLSGNPVFPQPVSPLGLTLFDAPFDPIRACTEFAIADYLGAPGILREYVLPAWWENYALGGLVLAIASGAALIAAVVVRRRAGGWPHGARTLLVGSAAVGLLAATYAVTPYTAFGLSDRPFLTGANTRYLLPALMLAASLAAAASTRLGRLRPVLELLAVAAVLDGIRRSFSEPAEQVVAVALGAGLVGLGIYAAVRLGPRTRRRGALPAGALLIVLVVALGHDRQREFNDGRYENIEATTDWIARNAPGGHRIALAGVWGVNTLPPVLPAYGKRLGNHVEYLGPTVDGQLREYATRSRWASAVRAGGFDLLLVGRGGYGDECRVPGSETDDDAWARAEGYKEVARSTYLTLYRVPGVRIGAG
;
A
#
# COMPACT_ATOMS: atom_id res chain seq x y z
N MET A 1 4.73 -19.32 -19.41
CA MET A 1 5.88 -18.48 -19.84
C MET A 1 7.08 -19.38 -20.08
N PRO A 2 7.83 -19.23 -21.20
CA PRO A 2 9.08 -19.96 -21.42
C PRO A 2 10.11 -19.68 -20.33
N LEU A 3 10.95 -20.66 -20.01
CA LEU A 3 12.00 -20.52 -18.99
C LEU A 3 13.00 -19.39 -19.33
N SER A 4 13.31 -19.21 -20.62
CA SER A 4 14.18 -18.12 -21.10
C SER A 4 13.63 -16.73 -20.71
N ASP A 5 12.35 -16.49 -20.97
CA ASP A 5 11.69 -15.21 -20.66
C ASP A 5 11.63 -14.96 -19.15
N TYR A 6 11.39 -16.04 -18.39
CA TYR A 6 11.40 -15.98 -16.93
C TYR A 6 12.79 -15.60 -16.41
N LEU A 7 13.85 -16.25 -16.92
CA LEU A 7 15.24 -15.97 -16.49
C LEU A 7 15.70 -14.57 -16.88
N VAL A 8 15.34 -14.08 -18.07
CA VAL A 8 15.61 -12.69 -18.48
C VAL A 8 14.96 -11.69 -17.52
N GLY A 9 13.68 -11.92 -17.19
CA GLY A 9 12.96 -11.10 -16.20
C GLY A 9 13.61 -11.14 -14.81
N LEU A 10 14.04 -12.34 -14.37
CA LEU A 10 14.68 -12.53 -13.07
C LEU A 10 16.06 -11.84 -12.99
N VAL A 11 16.89 -11.94 -14.03
CA VAL A 11 18.20 -11.27 -14.08
C VAL A 11 18.02 -9.75 -14.07
N PHE A 12 17.08 -9.25 -14.86
CA PHE A 12 16.74 -7.82 -14.84
C PHE A 12 16.26 -7.38 -13.46
N TRP A 13 15.30 -8.10 -12.85
CA TRP A 13 14.77 -7.80 -11.53
C TRP A 13 15.85 -7.82 -10.45
N ALA A 14 16.65 -8.89 -10.42
CA ALA A 14 17.74 -9.05 -9.44
C ALA A 14 18.81 -7.95 -9.62
N GLY A 15 19.18 -7.61 -10.86
CA GLY A 15 20.12 -6.53 -11.15
C GLY A 15 19.61 -5.18 -10.70
N THR A 16 18.39 -4.83 -11.07
CA THR A 16 17.78 -3.54 -10.73
C THR A 16 17.58 -3.38 -9.22
N ILE A 17 16.92 -4.36 -8.58
CA ILE A 17 16.67 -4.32 -7.13
C ILE A 17 17.97 -4.43 -6.35
N GLY A 18 18.90 -5.31 -6.78
CA GLY A 18 20.20 -5.45 -6.14
C GLY A 18 21.02 -4.16 -6.14
N LEU A 19 21.08 -3.44 -7.27
CA LEU A 19 21.76 -2.15 -7.37
C LEU A 19 21.08 -1.07 -6.53
N ALA A 20 19.75 -1.01 -6.53
CA ALA A 20 18.98 -0.06 -5.72
C ALA A 20 19.20 -0.29 -4.21
N LEU A 21 19.10 -1.54 -3.75
CA LEU A 21 19.34 -1.90 -2.35
C LEU A 21 20.80 -1.71 -1.94
N TRP A 22 21.75 -1.98 -2.84
CA TRP A 22 23.16 -1.69 -2.60
C TRP A 22 23.39 -0.19 -2.42
N ALA A 23 22.79 0.66 -3.26
CA ALA A 23 22.87 2.11 -3.10
C ALA A 23 22.30 2.56 -1.74
N ALA A 24 21.13 2.05 -1.34
CA ALA A 24 20.53 2.30 -0.04
C ALA A 24 21.46 1.87 1.11
N TRP A 25 22.06 0.69 1.02
CA TRP A 25 23.03 0.19 2.00
C TRP A 25 24.29 1.07 2.09
N VAL A 26 24.79 1.56 0.97
CA VAL A 26 25.96 2.47 0.94
C VAL A 26 25.61 3.80 1.63
N VAL A 27 24.44 4.38 1.33
CA VAL A 27 23.95 5.60 2.00
C VAL A 27 23.84 5.37 3.51
N LEU A 28 23.19 4.28 3.93
CA LEU A 28 23.04 3.90 5.34
C LEU A 28 24.39 3.76 6.04
N SER A 29 25.31 3.05 5.42
CA SER A 29 26.61 2.71 6.03
C SER A 29 27.57 3.89 6.06
N ARG A 30 27.53 4.77 5.05
CA ARG A 30 28.48 5.89 4.92
C ARG A 30 27.96 7.19 5.53
N ARG A 31 26.65 7.43 5.52
CA ARG A 31 26.07 8.72 5.92
C ARG A 31 25.36 8.68 7.27
N LEU A 32 24.92 7.48 7.71
CA LEU A 32 24.13 7.26 8.91
C LEU A 32 24.78 6.21 9.85
N PRO A 33 26.10 6.25 10.09
CA PRO A 33 26.83 5.20 10.81
C PRO A 33 26.41 5.07 12.29
N ARG A 34 25.76 6.10 12.88
CA ARG A 34 25.27 6.10 14.26
C ARG A 34 23.96 5.36 14.47
N LEU A 35 23.23 5.05 13.39
CA LEU A 35 22.03 4.25 13.52
C LEU A 35 22.41 2.79 13.80
N THR A 36 21.80 2.24 14.83
CA THR A 36 22.03 0.85 15.28
C THR A 36 20.69 0.16 15.53
N GLY A 37 20.72 -1.17 15.66
CA GLY A 37 19.53 -1.96 16.02
C GLY A 37 18.33 -1.75 15.09
N PRO A 38 17.10 -1.74 15.65
CA PRO A 38 15.87 -1.66 14.87
C PRO A 38 15.74 -0.38 14.03
N ALA A 39 16.22 0.77 14.54
CA ALA A 39 16.20 2.02 13.80
C ALA A 39 17.09 1.97 12.55
N ARG A 40 18.22 1.23 12.60
CA ARG A 40 19.07 1.01 11.42
C ARG A 40 18.36 0.14 10.36
N LEU A 41 17.63 -0.90 10.79
CA LEU A 41 16.84 -1.74 9.89
C LEU A 41 15.73 -0.94 9.23
N ALA A 42 14.96 -0.15 10.00
CA ALA A 42 13.93 0.73 9.47
C ALA A 42 14.49 1.76 8.48
N ALA A 43 15.66 2.37 8.79
CA ALA A 43 16.34 3.29 7.89
C ALA A 43 16.77 2.59 6.60
N GLY A 44 17.31 1.38 6.69
CA GLY A 44 17.67 0.56 5.52
C GLY A 44 16.46 0.24 4.64
N GLY A 45 15.35 -0.14 5.26
CA GLY A 45 14.10 -0.43 4.55
C GLY A 45 13.52 0.78 3.82
N ILE A 46 13.44 1.94 4.49
CA ILE A 46 12.90 3.15 3.85
C ILE A 46 13.82 3.71 2.76
N LEU A 47 15.14 3.63 2.94
CA LEU A 47 16.10 3.98 1.90
C LEU A 47 16.01 3.01 0.70
N GLY A 48 15.81 1.72 0.96
CA GLY A 48 15.57 0.71 -0.07
C GLY A 48 14.29 1.00 -0.86
N MET A 49 13.19 1.26 -0.15
CA MET A 49 11.91 1.66 -0.75
C MET A 49 12.07 2.91 -1.63
N ALA A 50 12.73 3.95 -1.13
CA ALA A 50 13.00 5.18 -1.88
C ALA A 50 13.88 4.91 -3.11
N ALA A 51 14.92 4.08 -2.98
CA ALA A 51 15.79 3.74 -4.10
C ALA A 51 15.02 3.01 -5.21
N VAL A 52 14.18 2.01 -4.85
CA VAL A 52 13.30 1.30 -5.80
C VAL A 52 12.32 2.27 -6.45
N THR A 53 11.72 3.19 -5.67
CA THR A 53 10.83 4.22 -6.23
C THR A 53 11.57 5.10 -7.25
N VAL A 54 12.73 5.65 -6.89
CA VAL A 54 13.48 6.60 -7.75
C VAL A 54 13.91 5.96 -9.06
N VAL A 55 14.41 4.72 -9.05
CA VAL A 55 14.90 4.07 -10.28
C VAL A 55 13.79 3.76 -11.29
N HIS A 56 12.54 3.65 -10.84
CA HIS A 56 11.38 3.49 -11.72
C HIS A 56 10.74 4.85 -12.04
N LEU A 57 10.65 5.74 -11.05
CA LEU A 57 9.96 7.03 -11.19
C LEU A 57 10.69 7.95 -12.18
N VAL A 58 12.01 8.05 -12.09
CA VAL A 58 12.80 8.96 -12.95
C VAL A 58 12.64 8.62 -14.44
N PRO A 59 12.83 7.38 -14.91
CA PRO A 59 12.57 7.04 -16.31
C PRO A 59 11.14 7.30 -16.76
N GLY A 60 10.15 7.08 -15.88
CA GLY A 60 8.74 7.34 -16.18
C GLY A 60 8.42 8.83 -16.30
N ILE A 61 9.03 9.68 -15.47
CA ILE A 61 8.94 11.15 -15.58
C ILE A 61 9.59 11.64 -16.88
N LEU A 62 10.69 11.01 -17.30
CA LEU A 62 11.38 11.35 -18.54
C LEU A 62 10.68 10.78 -19.80
N GLY A 63 9.63 9.98 -19.65
CA GLY A 63 8.88 9.37 -20.77
C GLY A 63 9.64 8.25 -21.48
N VAL A 64 10.60 7.62 -20.82
CA VAL A 64 11.46 6.55 -21.37
C VAL A 64 11.43 5.27 -20.53
N LEU A 65 10.34 5.04 -19.78
CA LEU A 65 10.20 3.89 -18.90
C LEU A 65 10.31 2.58 -19.69
N SER A 66 11.34 1.81 -19.40
CA SER A 66 11.61 0.51 -19.99
C SER A 66 12.53 -0.31 -19.07
N ARG A 67 12.69 -1.60 -19.32
CA ARG A 67 13.66 -2.41 -18.57
C ARG A 67 15.09 -1.80 -18.67
N GLY A 68 15.50 -1.36 -19.86
CA GLY A 68 16.84 -0.78 -20.07
C GLY A 68 17.06 0.52 -19.30
N SER A 69 16.12 1.46 -19.36
CA SER A 69 16.23 2.74 -18.67
C SER A 69 16.17 2.61 -17.14
N VAL A 70 15.35 1.69 -16.62
CA VAL A 70 15.27 1.41 -15.18
C VAL A 70 16.56 0.78 -14.67
N LEU A 71 17.15 -0.18 -15.39
CA LEU A 71 18.46 -0.75 -15.04
C LEU A 71 19.56 0.30 -15.11
N ALA A 72 19.57 1.16 -16.12
CA ALA A 72 20.51 2.28 -16.23
C ALA A 72 20.36 3.26 -15.06
N ALA A 73 19.14 3.62 -14.69
CA ALA A 73 18.86 4.47 -13.52
C ALA A 73 19.38 3.82 -12.21
N ALA A 74 19.20 2.51 -12.05
CA ALA A 74 19.72 1.77 -10.91
C ALA A 74 21.25 1.78 -10.88
N ALA A 75 21.91 1.61 -12.01
CA ALA A 75 23.37 1.70 -12.13
C ALA A 75 23.89 3.10 -11.79
N VAL A 76 23.24 4.14 -12.31
CA VAL A 76 23.59 5.55 -12.02
C VAL A 76 23.42 5.84 -10.52
N LEU A 77 22.31 5.42 -9.91
CA LEU A 77 22.07 5.58 -8.47
C LEU A 77 23.14 4.86 -7.64
N ALA A 78 23.50 3.64 -8.02
CA ALA A 78 24.55 2.87 -7.37
C ALA A 78 25.92 3.56 -7.50
N LEU A 79 26.31 4.01 -8.68
CA LEU A 79 27.56 4.74 -8.90
C LEU A 79 27.62 6.05 -8.09
N ALA A 80 26.51 6.81 -8.05
CA ALA A 80 26.39 8.04 -7.25
C ALA A 80 26.56 7.74 -5.76
N ALA A 81 25.88 6.71 -5.24
CA ALA A 81 26.03 6.27 -3.86
C ALA A 81 27.46 5.83 -3.56
N GLY A 82 28.12 5.11 -4.48
CA GLY A 82 29.52 4.66 -4.37
C GLY A 82 30.53 5.80 -4.18
N ARG A 83 30.21 7.02 -4.65
CA ARG A 83 31.07 8.22 -4.49
C ARG A 83 30.88 8.94 -3.16
N LEU A 84 29.89 8.56 -2.34
CA LEU A 84 29.65 9.22 -1.05
C LEU A 84 30.83 9.02 -0.11
N ARG A 85 31.31 10.10 0.52
CA ARG A 85 32.34 10.03 1.56
C ARG A 85 31.75 9.47 2.85
N ARG A 86 32.54 8.68 3.60
CA ARG A 86 32.15 8.20 4.92
C ARG A 86 32.09 9.40 5.91
N ARG A 87 31.04 9.45 6.72
CA ARG A 87 31.03 10.25 7.94
C ARG A 87 31.77 9.48 9.04
N ALA A 88 32.49 10.18 9.91
CA ALA A 88 33.05 9.58 11.12
C ALA A 88 31.91 8.96 11.94
N ALA A 89 32.11 7.75 12.39
CA ALA A 89 31.20 7.13 13.37
C ALA A 89 31.45 7.82 14.71
N PRO A 90 30.42 8.30 15.41
CA PRO A 90 30.58 8.71 16.80
C PRO A 90 30.93 7.49 17.64
N GLU A 91 31.58 7.75 18.77
CA GLU A 91 31.83 6.68 19.75
C GLU A 91 30.53 5.94 20.09
N PRO A 92 30.60 4.60 20.22
CA PRO A 92 29.39 3.82 20.51
C PRO A 92 28.85 4.26 21.88
N ALA A 93 27.64 4.79 21.89
CA ALA A 93 26.94 5.07 23.13
C ALA A 93 26.80 3.76 23.92
N THR A 94 27.15 3.80 25.19
CA THR A 94 26.99 2.67 26.12
C THR A 94 25.52 2.24 26.10
N VAL A 95 25.28 1.05 25.54
CA VAL A 95 23.93 0.44 25.55
C VAL A 95 23.62 0.09 27.01
N THR A 96 22.71 0.83 27.62
CA THR A 96 22.19 0.47 28.93
C THR A 96 21.58 -0.92 28.86
N ALA A 97 22.08 -1.84 29.68
CA ALA A 97 21.57 -3.21 29.74
C ALA A 97 20.06 -3.15 30.07
N GLU A 98 19.26 -3.75 29.17
CA GLU A 98 17.83 -3.88 29.43
C GLU A 98 17.59 -4.86 30.58
N THR A 99 16.68 -4.53 31.46
CA THR A 99 16.20 -5.48 32.47
C THR A 99 15.65 -6.72 31.76
N PRO A 100 16.10 -7.93 32.09
CA PRO A 100 15.60 -9.15 31.50
C PRO A 100 14.08 -9.25 31.73
N LEU A 101 13.33 -9.37 30.64
CA LEU A 101 11.89 -9.61 30.73
C LEU A 101 11.63 -11.06 31.13
N GLY A 102 10.53 -11.29 31.83
CA GLY A 102 10.14 -12.64 32.23
C GLY A 102 10.08 -13.59 31.02
N ALA A 103 10.52 -14.83 31.21
CA ALA A 103 10.56 -15.84 30.16
C ALA A 103 9.18 -16.03 29.48
N VAL A 104 8.09 -15.90 30.25
CA VAL A 104 6.71 -16.05 29.79
C VAL A 104 6.34 -14.96 28.75
N SER A 105 6.58 -13.67 29.04
CA SER A 105 6.29 -12.59 28.08
C SER A 105 7.07 -12.74 26.78
N THR A 106 8.32 -13.22 26.88
CA THR A 106 9.16 -13.46 25.69
C THR A 106 8.62 -14.65 24.89
N ALA A 107 8.21 -15.73 25.54
CA ALA A 107 7.63 -16.90 24.88
C ALA A 107 6.29 -16.54 24.18
N LEU A 108 5.38 -15.84 24.87
CA LEU A 108 4.10 -15.40 24.31
C LEU A 108 4.30 -14.53 23.07
N ALA A 109 5.21 -13.55 23.13
CA ALA A 109 5.52 -12.68 21.99
C ALA A 109 6.13 -13.47 20.83
N GLY A 110 7.02 -14.40 21.12
CA GLY A 110 7.65 -15.26 20.12
C GLY A 110 6.65 -16.20 19.42
N ILE A 111 5.75 -16.83 20.18
CA ILE A 111 4.68 -17.68 19.66
C ILE A 111 3.73 -16.86 18.78
N ALA A 112 3.23 -15.73 19.26
CA ALA A 112 2.31 -14.87 18.51
C ALA A 112 2.92 -14.41 17.17
N ALA A 113 4.16 -13.92 17.20
CA ALA A 113 4.87 -13.49 16.00
C ALA A 113 5.20 -14.66 15.06
N GLY A 114 5.58 -15.82 15.60
CA GLY A 114 5.89 -17.03 14.82
C GLY A 114 4.68 -17.57 14.08
N VAL A 115 3.53 -17.70 14.77
CA VAL A 115 2.28 -18.18 14.16
C VAL A 115 1.76 -17.19 13.11
N LEU A 116 1.80 -15.87 13.41
CA LEU A 116 1.42 -14.85 12.44
C LEU A 116 2.35 -14.83 11.22
N GLY A 117 3.66 -14.94 11.45
CA GLY A 117 4.64 -15.02 10.37
C GLY A 117 4.42 -16.24 9.46
N LEU A 118 4.13 -17.40 10.05
CA LEU A 118 3.78 -18.61 9.29
C LEU A 118 2.49 -18.39 8.48
N ALA A 119 1.45 -17.78 9.06
CA ALA A 119 0.21 -17.49 8.36
C ALA A 119 0.45 -16.59 7.13
N TYR A 120 1.24 -15.51 7.26
CA TYR A 120 1.60 -14.66 6.13
C TYR A 120 2.43 -15.37 5.07
N LEU A 121 3.38 -16.20 5.46
CA LEU A 121 4.18 -17.01 4.53
C LEU A 121 3.29 -17.97 3.74
N THR A 122 2.35 -18.63 4.41
CA THR A 122 1.40 -19.55 3.78
C THR A 122 0.48 -18.81 2.82
N GLN A 123 -0.06 -17.66 3.23
CA GLN A 123 -0.88 -16.81 2.36
C GLN A 123 -0.09 -16.35 1.12
N ALA A 124 1.15 -15.88 1.29
CA ALA A 124 1.98 -15.44 0.18
C ALA A 124 2.31 -16.58 -0.80
N TRP A 125 2.49 -17.80 -0.28
CA TRP A 125 2.69 -18.98 -1.10
C TRP A 125 1.43 -19.30 -1.92
N GLY A 126 0.25 -19.36 -1.31
CA GLY A 126 -1.03 -19.55 -2.01
C GLY A 126 -1.29 -18.45 -3.04
N ALA A 127 -1.05 -17.21 -2.65
CA ALA A 127 -1.23 -16.03 -3.51
C ALA A 127 -0.29 -16.00 -4.72
N SER A 128 0.84 -16.73 -4.70
CA SER A 128 1.83 -16.71 -5.79
C SER A 128 1.34 -17.34 -7.10
N ALA A 129 0.27 -18.14 -7.04
CA ALA A 129 -0.36 -18.75 -8.22
C ALA A 129 -1.72 -18.12 -8.55
N GLN A 130 -2.12 -17.07 -7.86
CA GLN A 130 -3.43 -16.44 -8.02
C GLN A 130 -3.30 -14.99 -8.51
N PRO A 131 -4.15 -14.54 -9.45
CA PRO A 131 -4.15 -13.16 -9.91
C PRO A 131 -4.60 -12.20 -8.79
N ALA A 132 -4.33 -10.91 -9.00
CA ALA A 132 -4.86 -9.87 -8.14
C ALA A 132 -6.39 -9.92 -8.13
N GLY A 133 -6.96 -9.71 -6.94
CA GLY A 133 -8.40 -9.61 -6.72
C GLY A 133 -8.77 -8.19 -6.28
N ALA A 134 -10.05 -7.99 -5.97
CA ALA A 134 -10.65 -6.73 -5.52
C ALA A 134 -10.70 -5.59 -6.55
N ILE A 135 -11.55 -4.63 -6.25
CA ILE A 135 -11.89 -3.53 -7.17
C ILE A 135 -10.66 -2.64 -7.44
N ASP A 136 -10.01 -2.12 -6.40
CA ASP A 136 -8.91 -1.15 -6.55
C ASP A 136 -7.76 -1.70 -7.43
N PRO A 137 -7.19 -2.91 -7.17
CA PRO A 137 -6.16 -3.48 -8.02
C PRO A 137 -6.56 -3.67 -9.47
N LEU A 138 -7.80 -4.10 -9.74
CA LEU A 138 -8.27 -4.47 -11.09
C LEU A 138 -8.78 -3.27 -11.89
N THR A 139 -9.22 -2.20 -11.21
CA THR A 139 -9.85 -1.03 -11.84
C THR A 139 -8.85 0.08 -12.15
N HIS A 140 -7.88 0.34 -11.27
CA HIS A 140 -6.98 1.49 -11.45
C HIS A 140 -5.52 1.23 -11.08
N HIS A 141 -5.18 0.54 -9.99
CA HIS A 141 -3.77 0.36 -9.60
C HIS A 141 -2.97 -0.38 -10.68
N LEU A 142 -3.33 -1.61 -11.00
CA LEU A 142 -2.61 -2.39 -12.01
C LEU A 142 -2.91 -1.96 -13.45
N PRO A 143 -4.12 -1.52 -13.83
CA PRO A 143 -4.32 -0.88 -15.13
C PRO A 143 -3.42 0.33 -15.38
N ASN A 144 -3.23 1.22 -14.40
CA ASN A 144 -2.28 2.33 -14.52
C ASN A 144 -0.85 1.83 -14.72
N VAL A 145 -0.42 0.81 -13.96
CA VAL A 145 0.89 0.17 -14.16
C VAL A 145 1.02 -0.43 -15.57
N ALA A 146 -0.03 -1.09 -16.06
CA ALA A 146 -0.04 -1.65 -17.42
C ALA A 146 0.06 -0.55 -18.49
N ALA A 147 -0.67 0.55 -18.32
CA ALA A 147 -0.60 1.70 -19.22
C ALA A 147 0.81 2.33 -19.23
N TRP A 148 1.45 2.47 -18.07
CA TRP A 148 2.83 2.99 -17.98
C TRP A 148 3.86 2.07 -18.63
N VAL A 149 3.72 0.76 -18.48
CA VAL A 149 4.61 -0.21 -19.17
C VAL A 149 4.48 -0.09 -20.67
N ARG A 150 3.30 0.25 -21.17
CA ARG A 150 3.03 0.43 -22.61
C ARG A 150 3.46 1.80 -23.16
N SER A 151 3.10 2.89 -22.46
CA SER A 151 3.37 4.27 -22.89
C SER A 151 4.81 4.72 -22.60
N GLY A 152 5.46 4.09 -21.64
CA GLY A 152 6.79 4.52 -21.17
C GLY A 152 6.77 5.80 -20.34
N SER A 153 5.60 6.31 -19.90
CA SER A 153 5.46 7.62 -19.28
C SER A 153 4.47 7.62 -18.12
N PHE A 154 4.76 8.46 -17.10
CA PHE A 154 3.85 8.75 -15.99
C PHE A 154 3.02 10.02 -16.19
N TRP A 155 3.23 10.75 -17.28
CA TRP A 155 2.50 11.98 -17.56
C TRP A 155 1.08 11.73 -18.08
N GLN A 156 0.81 10.55 -18.66
CA GLN A 156 -0.52 10.17 -19.06
C GLN A 156 -1.38 9.85 -17.83
N ILE A 157 -2.60 10.39 -17.80
CA ILE A 157 -3.63 10.07 -16.80
C ILE A 157 -4.66 9.18 -17.47
N ASP A 158 -4.64 7.88 -17.12
CA ASP A 158 -5.61 6.93 -17.63
C ASP A 158 -6.78 6.83 -16.64
N GLN A 159 -7.98 6.98 -17.17
CA GLN A 159 -9.25 6.81 -16.45
C GLN A 159 -10.07 5.76 -17.17
N TYR A 160 -10.61 4.81 -16.43
CA TYR A 160 -11.35 3.67 -16.99
C TYR A 160 -12.79 3.62 -16.55
N VAL A 161 -13.18 4.45 -15.59
CA VAL A 161 -14.54 4.53 -15.07
C VAL A 161 -15.00 5.97 -15.21
N PRO A 162 -16.13 6.22 -15.90
CA PRO A 162 -16.70 7.56 -16.01
C PRO A 162 -16.93 8.19 -14.64
N LEU A 163 -16.69 9.48 -14.55
CA LEU A 163 -16.88 10.31 -13.36
C LEU A 163 -15.99 9.97 -12.16
N LEU A 164 -15.17 8.91 -12.23
CA LEU A 164 -14.26 8.52 -11.16
C LEU A 164 -12.81 8.80 -11.57
N ALA A 165 -12.27 9.93 -11.13
CA ALA A 165 -10.94 10.40 -11.52
C ALA A 165 -9.79 9.72 -10.73
N ASN A 166 -9.82 8.40 -10.58
CA ASN A 166 -8.81 7.63 -9.83
C ASN A 166 -7.43 7.59 -10.50
N GLY A 167 -7.32 7.86 -11.80
CA GLY A 167 -6.03 8.08 -12.47
C GLY A 167 -5.24 9.29 -11.95
N ASN A 168 -5.91 10.22 -11.28
CA ASN A 168 -5.29 11.40 -10.67
C ASN A 168 -4.78 11.16 -9.24
N TYR A 169 -5.00 10.00 -8.67
CA TYR A 169 -4.58 9.71 -7.30
C TYR A 169 -3.06 9.69 -7.15
N PRO A 170 -2.52 9.90 -5.94
CA PRO A 170 -1.11 9.65 -5.66
C PRO A 170 -0.76 8.18 -5.87
N GLN A 171 0.29 7.89 -6.65
CA GLN A 171 0.56 6.54 -7.19
C GLN A 171 1.99 6.04 -6.89
N THR A 172 2.69 6.60 -5.88
CA THR A 172 4.02 6.10 -5.48
C THR A 172 3.98 4.61 -5.10
N GLY A 173 2.88 4.14 -4.51
CA GLY A 173 2.67 2.72 -4.21
C GLY A 173 2.60 1.86 -5.47
N ASP A 174 1.97 2.37 -6.53
CA ASP A 174 1.86 1.67 -7.82
C ASP A 174 3.23 1.56 -8.51
N VAL A 175 4.10 2.58 -8.35
CA VAL A 175 5.50 2.52 -8.81
C VAL A 175 6.26 1.39 -8.12
N LEU A 176 5.95 1.09 -6.87
CA LEU A 176 6.55 -0.07 -6.18
C LEU A 176 6.06 -1.40 -6.77
N PHE A 177 4.77 -1.51 -7.11
CA PHE A 177 4.23 -2.70 -7.79
C PHE A 177 4.74 -2.82 -9.23
N LEU A 178 5.03 -1.71 -9.90
CA LEU A 178 5.69 -1.72 -11.21
C LEU A 178 7.01 -2.52 -11.18
N SER A 179 7.75 -2.50 -10.05
CA SER A 179 8.97 -3.29 -9.89
C SER A 179 8.77 -4.81 -9.98
N ALA A 180 7.55 -5.29 -9.75
CA ALA A 180 7.17 -6.69 -9.90
C ALA A 180 6.51 -7.00 -11.26
N VAL A 181 5.91 -5.98 -11.92
CA VAL A 181 5.22 -6.13 -13.20
C VAL A 181 6.18 -5.99 -14.39
N LEU A 182 7.03 -4.96 -14.39
CA LEU A 182 7.92 -4.62 -15.51
C LEU A 182 8.87 -5.77 -15.92
N PRO A 183 9.44 -6.59 -14.99
CA PRO A 183 10.35 -7.67 -15.35
C PRO A 183 9.75 -8.73 -16.25
N TRP A 184 8.47 -9.03 -16.11
CA TRP A 184 7.79 -10.11 -16.83
C TRP A 184 6.60 -9.65 -17.67
N SER A 185 6.25 -8.36 -17.61
CA SER A 185 5.06 -7.77 -18.21
C SER A 185 3.78 -8.51 -17.79
N ASN A 186 3.69 -8.91 -16.53
CA ASN A 186 2.52 -9.50 -15.90
C ASN A 186 2.51 -9.24 -14.37
N ASP A 187 1.42 -9.58 -13.72
CA ASP A 187 1.17 -9.33 -12.30
C ASP A 187 1.44 -10.52 -11.36
N ALA A 188 2.14 -11.57 -11.84
CA ALA A 188 2.36 -12.82 -11.06
C ALA A 188 3.00 -12.59 -9.68
N PHE A 189 3.94 -11.66 -9.57
CA PHE A 189 4.66 -11.40 -8.33
C PHE A 189 4.14 -10.22 -7.53
N VAL A 190 3.00 -9.62 -7.94
CA VAL A 190 2.43 -8.47 -7.23
C VAL A 190 1.89 -8.86 -5.85
N ARG A 191 1.13 -9.97 -5.76
CA ARG A 191 0.59 -10.43 -4.47
C ARG A 191 1.68 -10.88 -3.49
N PRO A 192 2.66 -11.72 -3.90
CA PRO A 192 3.79 -12.08 -3.02
C PRO A 192 4.64 -10.90 -2.56
N LEU A 193 4.74 -9.83 -3.37
CA LEU A 193 5.48 -8.62 -3.00
C LEU A 193 4.91 -7.96 -1.72
N ASN A 194 3.63 -8.13 -1.42
CA ASN A 194 3.03 -7.61 -0.18
C ASN A 194 3.70 -8.13 1.09
N LEU A 195 4.29 -9.34 1.06
CA LEU A 195 5.05 -9.87 2.19
C LEU A 195 6.24 -8.95 2.57
N VAL A 196 6.87 -8.32 1.58
CA VAL A 196 7.95 -7.34 1.82
C VAL A 196 7.43 -6.12 2.56
N TRP A 197 6.24 -5.64 2.19
CA TRP A 197 5.63 -4.48 2.84
C TRP A 197 5.14 -4.80 4.25
N VAL A 198 4.58 -5.99 4.48
CA VAL A 198 4.24 -6.48 5.84
C VAL A 198 5.50 -6.57 6.71
N ALA A 199 6.59 -7.13 6.19
CA ALA A 199 7.84 -7.24 6.92
C ALA A 199 8.46 -5.87 7.24
N LEU A 200 8.45 -4.93 6.28
CA LEU A 200 8.95 -3.58 6.49
C LEU A 200 8.08 -2.82 7.52
N LEU A 201 6.76 -2.94 7.43
CA LEU A 201 5.83 -2.39 8.42
C LEU A 201 6.15 -2.92 9.82
N ALA A 202 6.31 -4.24 9.95
CA ALA A 202 6.63 -4.86 11.23
C ALA A 202 7.96 -4.34 11.82
N VAL A 203 9.00 -4.21 10.98
CA VAL A 203 10.29 -3.63 11.41
C VAL A 203 10.14 -2.19 11.86
N CYS A 204 9.41 -1.36 11.10
CA CYS A 204 9.23 0.07 11.42
C CYS A 204 8.39 0.27 12.68
N VAL A 205 7.29 -0.47 12.85
CA VAL A 205 6.44 -0.40 14.05
C VAL A 205 7.19 -0.93 15.27
N TYR A 206 7.89 -2.06 15.14
CA TYR A 206 8.75 -2.56 16.22
C TYR A 206 9.79 -1.52 16.63
N ALA A 207 10.47 -0.89 15.66
CA ALA A 207 11.46 0.14 15.93
C ALA A 207 10.83 1.36 16.61
N LEU A 208 9.63 1.78 16.21
CA LEU A 208 8.88 2.87 16.84
C LEU A 208 8.50 2.52 18.29
N CYS A 209 8.00 1.31 18.54
CA CYS A 209 7.73 0.83 19.90
C CYS A 209 8.99 0.93 20.77
N ARG A 210 10.13 0.48 20.25
CA ARG A 210 11.43 0.55 20.97
C ARG A 210 11.87 1.98 21.22
N GLU A 211 11.68 2.87 20.27
CA GLU A 211 11.99 4.29 20.41
C GLU A 211 11.12 4.97 21.49
N LEU A 212 9.86 4.56 21.61
CA LEU A 212 8.95 5.01 22.67
C LEU A 212 9.24 4.38 24.05
N GLY A 213 10.26 3.52 24.15
CA GLY A 213 10.71 2.90 25.40
C GLY A 213 9.98 1.61 25.77
N ALA A 214 9.28 0.98 24.80
CA ALA A 214 8.65 -0.32 25.03
C ALA A 214 9.68 -1.44 25.15
N PRO A 215 9.46 -2.48 25.98
CA PRO A 215 10.28 -3.68 26.04
C PRO A 215 10.21 -4.48 24.75
N ARG A 216 11.19 -5.35 24.49
CA ARG A 216 11.26 -6.17 23.27
C ARG A 216 10.02 -7.05 23.08
N SER A 217 9.60 -7.77 24.12
CA SER A 217 8.42 -8.66 24.05
C SER A 217 7.14 -7.90 23.75
N SER A 218 6.86 -6.80 24.46
CA SER A 218 5.67 -5.97 24.19
C SER A 218 5.73 -5.33 22.80
N SER A 219 6.93 -4.91 22.34
CA SER A 219 7.11 -4.37 20.99
C SER A 219 6.76 -5.41 19.91
N VAL A 220 7.24 -6.65 20.06
CA VAL A 220 6.90 -7.76 19.15
C VAL A 220 5.42 -8.06 19.19
N LEU A 221 4.85 -8.19 20.39
CA LEU A 221 3.46 -8.59 20.58
C LEU A 221 2.47 -7.57 19.98
N PHE A 222 2.64 -6.27 20.27
CA PHE A 222 1.73 -5.25 19.73
C PHE A 222 1.96 -4.96 18.24
N THR A 223 3.17 -5.20 17.72
CA THR A 223 3.41 -5.25 16.27
C THR A 223 2.63 -6.42 15.64
N ALA A 224 2.60 -7.59 16.30
CA ALA A 224 1.82 -8.74 15.84
C ALA A 224 0.31 -8.47 15.92
N VAL A 225 -0.20 -7.77 16.94
CA VAL A 225 -1.61 -7.36 17.01
C VAL A 225 -2.00 -6.52 15.80
N LEU A 226 -1.20 -5.50 15.45
CA LEU A 226 -1.45 -4.69 14.25
C LEU A 226 -1.43 -5.54 12.97
N GLY A 227 -0.44 -6.43 12.83
CA GLY A 227 -0.32 -7.31 11.69
C GLY A 227 -1.45 -8.34 11.57
N ALA A 228 -2.06 -8.73 12.68
CA ALA A 228 -3.16 -9.70 12.71
C ALA A 228 -4.55 -9.08 12.54
N LEU A 229 -4.67 -7.74 12.51
CA LEU A 229 -5.97 -7.10 12.24
C LEU A 229 -6.50 -7.55 10.88
N PRO A 230 -7.76 -7.98 10.77
CA PRO A 230 -8.34 -8.41 9.50
C PRO A 230 -8.15 -7.37 8.37
N VAL A 231 -8.29 -6.08 8.66
CA VAL A 231 -8.04 -5.00 7.69
C VAL A 231 -6.58 -4.97 7.20
N THR A 232 -5.59 -5.31 8.03
CA THR A 232 -4.18 -5.37 7.62
C THR A 232 -3.92 -6.60 6.74
N VAL A 233 -4.51 -7.75 7.10
CA VAL A 233 -4.40 -8.98 6.31
C VAL A 233 -5.10 -8.81 4.97
N LEU A 234 -6.28 -8.19 4.95
CA LEU A 234 -7.04 -7.89 3.74
C LEU A 234 -6.21 -7.04 2.75
N ALA A 235 -5.56 -5.99 3.28
CA ALA A 235 -4.67 -5.13 2.48
C ALA A 235 -3.47 -5.90 1.89
N SER A 236 -3.05 -7.03 2.47
CA SER A 236 -1.99 -7.88 1.94
C SER A 236 -2.47 -8.92 0.93
N SER A 237 -3.73 -9.35 1.02
CA SER A 237 -4.26 -10.51 0.28
C SER A 237 -4.75 -10.17 -1.13
N TYR A 238 -5.25 -8.98 -1.37
CA TYR A 238 -5.94 -8.62 -2.61
C TYR A 238 -5.04 -8.25 -3.80
N GLY A 239 -3.73 -8.13 -3.60
CA GLY A 239 -2.81 -7.78 -4.69
C GLY A 239 -2.21 -6.38 -4.50
N ALA A 240 -2.37 -5.50 -5.48
CA ALA A 240 -1.76 -4.16 -5.47
C ALA A 240 -2.51 -3.15 -4.58
N MET A 241 -2.74 -3.51 -3.31
CA MET A 241 -3.25 -2.56 -2.32
C MET A 241 -2.09 -1.72 -1.77
N THR A 242 -2.10 -0.42 -2.05
CA THR A 242 -0.99 0.48 -1.69
C THR A 242 -0.99 0.91 -0.22
N ASP A 243 -1.94 0.41 0.58
CA ASP A 243 -2.08 0.75 2.00
C ASP A 243 -0.88 0.27 2.84
N LEU A 244 -0.36 -0.95 2.60
CA LEU A 244 0.77 -1.49 3.35
C LEU A 244 2.10 -0.76 3.07
N PRO A 245 2.53 -0.54 1.81
CA PRO A 245 3.71 0.28 1.54
C PRO A 245 3.57 1.71 2.08
N MET A 246 2.38 2.31 1.98
CA MET A 246 2.10 3.62 2.59
C MET A 246 2.29 3.59 4.10
N LEU A 247 1.70 2.60 4.80
CA LEU A 247 1.77 2.50 6.25
C LEU A 247 3.19 2.19 6.75
N ALA A 248 3.96 1.38 6.02
CA ALA A 248 5.37 1.12 6.32
C ALA A 248 6.21 2.41 6.20
N ALA A 249 6.02 3.18 5.13
CA ALA A 249 6.68 4.46 4.93
C ALA A 249 6.28 5.47 6.01
N LEU A 250 5.01 5.58 6.33
CA LEU A 250 4.48 6.43 7.40
C LEU A 250 5.08 6.07 8.76
N SER A 251 5.13 4.77 9.08
CA SER A 251 5.71 4.28 10.35
C SER A 251 7.18 4.66 10.49
N ALA A 252 7.97 4.53 9.42
CA ALA A 252 9.36 4.99 9.39
C ALA A 252 9.44 6.52 9.54
N GLY A 253 8.58 7.26 8.85
CA GLY A 253 8.49 8.72 8.96
C GLY A 253 8.26 9.17 10.40
N VAL A 254 7.29 8.58 11.09
CA VAL A 254 6.98 8.86 12.50
C VAL A 254 8.14 8.47 13.41
N LEU A 255 8.73 7.28 13.23
CA LEU A 255 9.90 6.85 14.00
C LEU A 255 11.01 7.91 13.98
N PHE A 256 11.38 8.35 12.78
CA PHE A 256 12.49 9.30 12.63
C PHE A 256 12.10 10.73 13.00
N LEU A 257 10.83 11.11 12.91
CA LEU A 257 10.34 12.39 13.43
C LEU A 257 10.42 12.44 14.96
N VAL A 258 10.06 11.35 15.66
CA VAL A 258 10.21 11.20 17.13
C VAL A 258 11.68 11.23 17.52
N ARG A 259 12.55 10.52 16.79
CA ARG A 259 14.00 10.53 17.03
C ARG A 259 14.58 11.93 16.83
N HIS A 260 14.24 12.59 15.72
CA HIS A 260 14.68 13.97 15.46
C HIS A 260 14.24 14.93 16.57
N PHE A 261 12.99 14.81 17.05
CA PHE A 261 12.52 15.64 18.16
C PHE A 261 13.37 15.46 19.43
N ARG A 262 13.91 14.26 19.67
CA ARG A 262 14.74 13.96 20.86
C ARG A 262 16.21 14.31 20.68
N MET A 263 16.78 14.02 19.51
CA MET A 263 18.22 14.06 19.24
C MET A 263 18.65 15.28 18.42
N GLU A 264 17.68 16.01 17.81
CA GLU A 264 17.88 17.12 16.87
C GLU A 264 18.80 16.78 15.70
N ASP A 265 18.84 15.49 15.31
CA ASP A 265 19.68 15.01 14.24
C ASP A 265 19.08 15.30 12.85
N ARG A 266 19.91 15.87 11.98
CA ARG A 266 19.52 16.18 10.60
C ARG A 266 19.28 14.91 9.77
N GLY A 267 20.00 13.82 10.01
CA GLY A 267 19.80 12.55 9.33
C GLY A 267 18.45 11.93 9.65
N ASP A 268 18.04 11.97 10.93
CA ASP A 268 16.72 11.53 11.35
C ASP A 268 15.62 12.40 10.72
N LEU A 269 15.82 13.73 10.59
CA LEU A 269 14.86 14.61 9.92
C LEU A 269 14.71 14.30 8.42
N LEU A 270 15.82 14.01 7.74
CA LEU A 270 15.80 13.60 6.33
C LEU A 270 15.08 12.26 6.14
N LEU A 271 15.32 11.28 7.02
CA LEU A 271 14.61 10.00 6.99
C LEU A 271 13.13 10.16 7.33
N ALA A 272 12.79 11.06 8.26
CA ALA A 272 11.40 11.41 8.56
C ALA A 272 10.70 11.98 7.32
N GLY A 273 11.31 12.97 6.67
CA GLY A 273 10.78 13.57 5.45
C GLY A 273 10.64 12.56 4.31
N LEU A 274 11.61 11.65 4.17
CA LEU A 274 11.56 10.58 3.17
C LEU A 274 10.38 9.62 3.41
N GLY A 275 10.21 9.13 4.65
CA GLY A 275 9.11 8.24 5.00
C GLY A 275 7.75 8.91 4.85
N LEU A 276 7.58 10.13 5.40
CA LEU A 276 6.35 10.90 5.28
C LEU A 276 6.04 11.27 3.82
N GLY A 277 7.07 11.60 3.01
CA GLY A 277 6.91 11.95 1.61
C GLY A 277 6.49 10.77 0.74
N LEU A 278 7.10 9.59 0.94
CA LEU A 278 6.67 8.37 0.25
C LEU A 278 5.22 8.01 0.61
N ALA A 279 4.82 8.14 1.87
CA ALA A 279 3.44 7.93 2.30
C ALA A 279 2.49 8.96 1.66
N PHE A 280 2.86 10.24 1.67
CA PHE A 280 2.12 11.37 1.07
C PHE A 280 1.86 11.14 -0.42
N GLY A 281 2.85 10.65 -1.16
CA GLY A 281 2.73 10.36 -2.59
C GLY A 281 2.02 9.03 -2.90
N THR A 282 1.53 8.29 -1.92
CA THR A 282 0.94 6.95 -2.13
C THR A 282 -0.58 6.93 -2.06
N LYS A 283 -1.19 7.67 -1.14
CA LYS A 283 -2.65 7.64 -0.91
C LYS A 283 -3.18 9.01 -0.47
N TRP A 284 -4.42 9.35 -0.84
CA TRP A 284 -5.04 10.61 -0.43
C TRP A 284 -5.18 10.75 1.09
N TYR A 285 -5.63 9.72 1.80
CA TYR A 285 -5.76 9.81 3.25
C TYR A 285 -4.40 9.90 3.98
N ALA A 286 -3.30 9.55 3.31
CA ALA A 286 -1.97 9.80 3.85
C ALA A 286 -1.60 11.30 3.79
N VAL A 287 -2.16 12.06 2.86
CA VAL A 287 -1.93 13.53 2.77
C VAL A 287 -2.42 14.21 4.04
N SER A 288 -3.67 13.96 4.45
CA SER A 288 -4.23 14.49 5.71
C SER A 288 -3.49 13.95 6.94
N THR A 289 -3.15 12.66 6.94
CA THR A 289 -2.37 12.03 8.02
C THR A 289 -1.01 12.70 8.22
N VAL A 290 -0.26 12.93 7.13
CA VAL A 290 1.04 13.61 7.17
C VAL A 290 0.89 15.05 7.66
N ALA A 291 -0.12 15.77 7.18
CA ALA A 291 -0.40 17.14 7.63
C ALA A 291 -0.67 17.21 9.14
N VAL A 292 -1.50 16.30 9.68
CA VAL A 292 -1.78 16.20 11.12
C VAL A 292 -0.52 15.89 11.93
N LEU A 293 0.30 14.95 11.49
CA LEU A 293 1.52 14.56 12.20
C LEU A 293 2.59 15.65 12.19
N VAL A 294 2.78 16.33 11.06
CA VAL A 294 3.70 17.47 10.95
C VAL A 294 3.19 18.65 11.77
N GLY A 295 1.90 18.94 11.72
CA GLY A 295 1.27 19.97 12.56
C GLY A 295 1.43 19.69 14.06
N LEU A 296 1.21 18.45 14.48
CA LEU A 296 1.41 18.03 15.86
C LEU A 296 2.88 18.14 16.28
N TRP A 297 3.82 17.73 15.42
CA TRP A 297 5.25 17.91 15.68
C TRP A 297 5.61 19.40 15.87
N ALA A 298 5.11 20.28 15.02
CA ALA A 298 5.32 21.71 15.13
C ALA A 298 4.70 22.29 16.44
N ALA A 299 3.47 21.88 16.76
CA ALA A 299 2.81 22.30 17.99
C ALA A 299 3.58 21.86 19.25
N VAL A 300 4.05 20.61 19.29
CA VAL A 300 4.84 20.08 20.40
C VAL A 300 6.19 20.81 20.49
N TRP A 301 6.80 21.18 19.35
CA TRP A 301 8.02 21.99 19.31
C TRP A 301 7.81 23.33 20.01
N LEU A 302 6.75 24.06 19.66
CA LEU A 302 6.40 25.38 20.22
C LEU A 302 6.05 25.28 21.72
N ILE A 303 5.20 24.31 22.10
CA ILE A 303 4.81 24.06 23.50
C ILE A 303 6.04 23.73 24.37
N SER A 304 7.04 23.06 23.78
CA SER A 304 8.30 22.74 24.44
C SER A 304 9.25 23.95 24.54
N ARG A 305 8.81 25.14 24.11
CA ARG A 305 9.57 26.39 24.11
C ARG A 305 10.93 26.30 23.40
N ARG A 306 11.02 25.48 22.37
CA ARG A 306 12.22 25.38 21.53
C ARG A 306 12.30 26.57 20.57
N PRO A 307 13.51 26.97 20.11
CA PRO A 307 13.69 28.15 19.27
C PRO A 307 12.84 28.10 17.99
N PRO A 308 12.02 29.14 17.72
CA PRO A 308 11.13 29.13 16.53
C PRO A 308 11.91 29.14 15.21
N GLY A 309 13.09 29.78 15.16
CA GLY A 309 13.95 29.75 13.98
C GLY A 309 14.41 28.34 13.58
N HIS A 310 14.62 27.45 14.54
CA HIS A 310 14.91 26.03 14.27
C HIS A 310 13.67 25.31 13.71
N LEU A 311 12.47 25.65 14.20
CA LEU A 311 11.22 25.09 13.65
C LEU A 311 11.07 25.46 12.19
N VAL A 312 11.26 26.73 11.81
CA VAL A 312 11.14 27.17 10.41
C VAL A 312 12.15 26.47 9.52
N ARG A 313 13.44 26.45 9.93
CA ARG A 313 14.49 25.78 9.16
C ARG A 313 14.25 24.28 9.01
N ASN A 314 13.91 23.59 10.11
CA ASN A 314 13.67 22.15 10.11
C ASN A 314 12.36 21.82 9.39
N GLY A 315 11.32 22.65 9.53
CA GLY A 315 10.06 22.52 8.83
C GLY A 315 10.22 22.70 7.30
N ALA A 316 11.00 23.69 6.88
CA ALA A 316 11.33 23.87 5.45
C ALA A 316 12.10 22.68 4.88
N LEU A 317 13.08 22.13 5.62
CA LEU A 317 13.82 20.94 5.21
C LEU A 317 12.88 19.71 5.15
N LEU A 318 12.07 19.50 6.17
CA LEU A 318 11.10 18.40 6.25
C LEU A 318 10.11 18.48 5.07
N GLY A 319 9.49 19.65 4.87
CA GLY A 319 8.53 19.89 3.78
C GLY A 319 9.17 19.72 2.39
N GLY A 320 10.40 20.20 2.21
CA GLY A 320 11.14 20.04 0.95
C GLY A 320 11.43 18.57 0.63
N VAL A 321 11.80 17.76 1.65
CA VAL A 321 12.02 16.31 1.45
C VAL A 321 10.70 15.58 1.19
N ILE A 322 9.60 15.92 1.91
CA ILE A 322 8.27 15.38 1.65
C ILE A 322 7.85 15.66 0.20
N ALA A 323 7.99 16.91 -0.24
CA ALA A 323 7.65 17.30 -1.61
C ALA A 323 8.52 16.58 -2.66
N ALA A 324 9.82 16.44 -2.41
CA ALA A 324 10.71 15.72 -3.32
C ALA A 324 10.42 14.22 -3.42
N ALA A 325 10.00 13.59 -2.31
CA ALA A 325 9.75 12.16 -2.26
C ALA A 325 8.34 11.75 -2.74
N GLY A 326 7.34 12.62 -2.60
CA GLY A 326 5.95 12.27 -2.92
C GLY A 326 5.19 13.28 -3.78
N GLY A 327 5.75 14.46 -4.05
CA GLY A 327 5.03 15.57 -4.69
C GLY A 327 4.83 15.46 -6.20
N PHE A 328 5.47 14.52 -6.88
CA PHE A 328 5.36 14.39 -8.35
C PHE A 328 3.90 14.26 -8.81
N TRP A 329 3.06 13.51 -8.13
CA TRP A 329 1.67 13.30 -8.52
C TRP A 329 0.83 14.58 -8.44
N MET A 330 1.09 15.40 -7.41
CA MET A 330 0.49 16.74 -7.28
C MET A 330 0.97 17.70 -8.37
N LEU A 331 2.26 17.64 -8.70
CA LEU A 331 2.81 18.41 -9.81
C LEU A 331 2.20 17.96 -11.15
N ARG A 332 2.08 16.66 -11.39
CA ARG A 332 1.42 16.12 -12.59
C ARG A 332 -0.02 16.62 -12.73
N ASN A 333 -0.80 16.54 -11.63
CA ASN A 333 -2.16 17.02 -11.61
C ASN A 333 -2.23 18.54 -11.85
N LEU A 334 -1.35 19.33 -11.22
CA LEU A 334 -1.29 20.77 -11.43
C LEU A 334 -1.02 21.12 -12.90
N VAL A 335 -0.09 20.41 -13.55
CA VAL A 335 0.27 20.65 -14.96
C VAL A 335 -0.86 20.22 -15.91
N LEU A 336 -1.51 19.10 -15.65
CA LEU A 336 -2.48 18.50 -16.58
C LEU A 336 -3.94 18.91 -16.32
N SER A 337 -4.28 19.25 -15.07
CA SER A 337 -5.65 19.57 -14.66
C SER A 337 -5.79 20.94 -14.01
N GLY A 338 -4.69 21.72 -13.85
CA GLY A 338 -4.72 23.02 -13.17
C GLY A 338 -4.92 22.96 -11.65
N ASN A 339 -5.09 21.78 -11.08
CA ASN A 339 -5.39 21.56 -9.66
C ASN A 339 -4.49 20.45 -9.11
N PRO A 340 -3.57 20.72 -8.16
CA PRO A 340 -2.64 19.73 -7.64
C PRO A 340 -3.33 18.57 -6.89
N VAL A 341 -4.52 18.81 -6.36
CA VAL A 341 -5.31 17.82 -5.60
C VAL A 341 -6.56 17.36 -6.35
N PHE A 342 -6.59 17.55 -7.66
CA PHE A 342 -7.68 17.08 -8.52
C PHE A 342 -8.03 15.60 -8.20
N PRO A 343 -9.30 15.22 -8.10
CA PRO A 343 -10.53 15.96 -8.40
C PRO A 343 -11.16 16.69 -7.19
N GLN A 344 -10.37 17.09 -6.20
CA GLN A 344 -10.88 17.79 -5.02
C GLN A 344 -10.85 19.30 -5.23
N PRO A 345 -11.96 20.05 -5.05
CA PRO A 345 -11.89 21.50 -4.97
C PRO A 345 -11.21 21.95 -3.68
N VAL A 346 -10.50 23.05 -3.72
CA VAL A 346 -9.86 23.66 -2.56
C VAL A 346 -10.37 25.07 -2.36
N SER A 347 -11.25 25.24 -1.38
CA SER A 347 -11.92 26.50 -1.11
C SER A 347 -11.85 26.90 0.39
N PRO A 348 -10.64 27.18 0.93
CA PRO A 348 -10.50 27.57 2.32
C PRO A 348 -11.25 28.89 2.57
N LEU A 349 -12.05 28.90 3.64
CA LEU A 349 -12.84 30.07 4.06
C LEU A 349 -13.74 30.65 2.94
N GLY A 350 -14.19 29.81 1.99
CA GLY A 350 -15.03 30.23 0.87
C GLY A 350 -14.25 30.84 -0.32
N LEU A 351 -12.92 30.97 -0.24
CA LEU A 351 -12.08 31.40 -1.35
C LEU A 351 -11.62 30.22 -2.18
N THR A 352 -12.16 30.08 -3.39
CA THR A 352 -11.75 29.00 -4.30
C THR A 352 -10.32 29.24 -4.82
N LEU A 353 -9.37 28.44 -4.34
CA LEU A 353 -7.98 28.43 -4.81
C LEU A 353 -7.79 27.49 -6.00
N PHE A 354 -8.44 26.31 -5.95
CA PHE A 354 -8.44 25.34 -7.05
C PHE A 354 -9.86 24.82 -7.21
N ASP A 355 -10.34 24.89 -8.43
CA ASP A 355 -11.66 24.36 -8.79
C ASP A 355 -11.58 22.91 -9.24
N ALA A 356 -12.72 22.20 -9.21
CA ALA A 356 -12.88 20.87 -9.75
C ALA A 356 -14.32 20.71 -10.25
N PRO A 357 -14.53 19.89 -11.32
CA PRO A 357 -15.86 19.65 -11.83
C PRO A 357 -16.71 18.92 -10.78
N PHE A 358 -18.00 19.16 -10.82
CA PHE A 358 -18.95 18.45 -9.96
C PHE A 358 -18.94 16.95 -10.28
N ASP A 359 -18.78 16.14 -9.24
CA ASP A 359 -18.81 14.69 -9.31
C ASP A 359 -20.10 14.18 -8.66
N PRO A 360 -21.10 13.78 -9.47
CA PRO A 360 -22.39 13.35 -8.95
C PRO A 360 -22.35 12.01 -8.20
N ILE A 361 -21.44 11.10 -8.58
CA ILE A 361 -21.28 9.83 -7.88
C ILE A 361 -20.73 10.10 -6.48
N ARG A 362 -19.73 10.94 -6.42
CA ARG A 362 -19.13 11.36 -5.18
C ARG A 362 -20.12 12.06 -4.27
N ALA A 363 -20.89 13.00 -4.79
CA ALA A 363 -21.94 13.69 -4.02
C ALA A 363 -23.00 12.72 -3.46
N CYS A 364 -23.24 11.59 -4.15
CA CYS A 364 -24.20 10.57 -3.73
C CYS A 364 -23.63 9.56 -2.72
N THR A 365 -22.31 9.31 -2.68
CA THR A 365 -21.73 8.17 -1.96
C THR A 365 -20.62 8.52 -0.98
N GLU A 366 -20.13 9.76 -0.94
CA GLU A 366 -18.93 10.13 -0.18
C GLU A 366 -19.13 10.41 1.31
N PHE A 367 -20.14 9.81 1.92
CA PHE A 367 -20.42 10.06 3.34
C PHE A 367 -19.27 9.66 4.25
N ALA A 368 -19.07 10.46 5.28
CA ALA A 368 -18.15 10.19 6.38
C ALA A 368 -18.90 9.63 7.60
N ILE A 369 -18.19 8.92 8.47
CA ILE A 369 -18.78 8.43 9.72
C ILE A 369 -19.36 9.58 10.56
N ALA A 370 -18.72 10.75 10.52
CA ALA A 370 -19.17 11.93 11.24
C ALA A 370 -20.58 12.38 10.84
N ASP A 371 -21.00 12.12 9.60
CA ASP A 371 -22.35 12.50 9.10
C ASP A 371 -23.46 11.70 9.80
N TYR A 372 -23.11 10.54 10.37
CA TYR A 372 -24.06 9.65 11.05
C TYR A 372 -24.00 9.70 12.58
N LEU A 373 -23.24 10.64 13.17
CA LEU A 373 -23.18 10.76 14.65
C LEU A 373 -24.56 11.06 15.28
N GLY A 374 -25.45 11.69 14.53
CA GLY A 374 -26.84 11.93 14.91
C GLY A 374 -27.82 10.78 14.58
N ALA A 375 -27.35 9.71 13.92
CA ALA A 375 -28.17 8.59 13.44
C ALA A 375 -27.72 7.26 14.04
N PRO A 376 -27.97 6.99 15.34
CA PRO A 376 -27.43 5.80 16.04
C PRO A 376 -27.92 4.47 15.43
N GLY A 377 -29.06 4.45 14.75
CA GLY A 377 -29.53 3.27 14.02
C GLY A 377 -28.57 2.86 12.91
N ILE A 378 -28.15 3.80 12.07
CA ILE A 378 -27.21 3.58 10.96
C ILE A 378 -25.82 3.17 11.50
N LEU A 379 -25.34 3.84 12.54
CA LEU A 379 -24.09 3.46 13.18
C LEU A 379 -24.11 2.01 13.68
N ARG A 380 -25.22 1.59 14.30
CA ARG A 380 -25.37 0.22 14.83
C ARG A 380 -25.50 -0.83 13.72
N GLU A 381 -26.20 -0.50 12.64
CA GLU A 381 -26.51 -1.44 11.56
C GLU A 381 -25.34 -1.62 10.58
N TYR A 382 -24.62 -0.54 10.23
CA TYR A 382 -23.58 -0.58 9.19
C TYR A 382 -22.16 -0.37 9.72
N VAL A 383 -21.96 0.62 10.61
CA VAL A 383 -20.59 1.02 11.00
C VAL A 383 -20.00 0.06 12.04
N LEU A 384 -20.73 -0.24 13.10
CA LEU A 384 -20.20 -1.13 14.16
C LEU A 384 -19.93 -2.56 13.68
N PRO A 385 -20.81 -3.19 12.85
CA PRO A 385 -20.50 -4.49 12.27
C PRO A 385 -19.25 -4.45 11.36
N ALA A 386 -19.13 -3.43 10.49
CA ALA A 386 -17.96 -3.25 9.64
C ALA A 386 -16.67 -3.08 10.45
N TRP A 387 -16.71 -2.32 11.54
CA TRP A 387 -15.57 -2.19 12.45
C TRP A 387 -15.24 -3.50 13.15
N TRP A 388 -16.25 -4.25 13.61
CA TRP A 388 -16.04 -5.55 14.26
C TRP A 388 -15.45 -6.58 13.30
N GLU A 389 -15.89 -6.60 12.06
CA GLU A 389 -15.36 -7.47 11.02
C GLU A 389 -13.89 -7.16 10.72
N ASN A 390 -13.55 -5.88 10.58
CA ASN A 390 -12.24 -5.43 10.11
C ASN A 390 -11.21 -5.22 11.22
N TYR A 391 -11.62 -4.91 12.44
CA TYR A 391 -10.69 -4.67 13.56
C TYR A 391 -10.73 -5.77 14.62
N ALA A 392 -11.81 -6.51 14.74
CA ALA A 392 -11.99 -7.66 15.62
C ALA A 392 -11.57 -7.36 17.08
N LEU A 393 -11.13 -8.37 17.82
CA LEU A 393 -10.61 -8.21 19.18
C LEU A 393 -9.36 -7.32 19.21
N GLY A 394 -8.56 -7.33 18.14
CA GLY A 394 -7.35 -6.52 18.05
C GLY A 394 -7.61 -5.02 18.15
N GLY A 395 -8.62 -4.52 17.42
CA GLY A 395 -9.01 -3.11 17.51
C GLY A 395 -9.48 -2.70 18.90
N LEU A 396 -10.26 -3.55 19.56
CA LEU A 396 -10.71 -3.31 20.94
C LEU A 396 -9.54 -3.25 21.91
N VAL A 397 -8.58 -4.19 21.80
CA VAL A 397 -7.37 -4.21 22.64
C VAL A 397 -6.55 -2.93 22.44
N LEU A 398 -6.37 -2.48 21.20
CA LEU A 398 -5.64 -1.24 20.90
C LEU A 398 -6.37 0.02 21.40
N ALA A 399 -7.70 0.06 21.31
CA ALA A 399 -8.50 1.17 21.85
C ALA A 399 -8.40 1.25 23.37
N ILE A 400 -8.58 0.13 24.06
CA ILE A 400 -8.47 0.04 25.54
C ILE A 400 -7.04 0.43 25.98
N ALA A 401 -6.01 -0.09 25.31
CA ALA A 401 -4.63 0.20 25.65
C ALA A 401 -4.26 1.68 25.41
N SER A 402 -4.83 2.32 24.38
CA SER A 402 -4.67 3.75 24.13
C SER A 402 -5.32 4.61 25.22
N GLY A 403 -6.52 4.25 25.67
CA GLY A 403 -7.17 4.87 26.82
C GLY A 403 -6.36 4.69 28.11
N ALA A 404 -5.87 3.48 28.35
CA ALA A 404 -5.00 3.19 29.51
C ALA A 404 -3.68 3.99 29.46
N ALA A 405 -3.12 4.22 28.27
CA ALA A 405 -1.92 5.06 28.10
C ALA A 405 -2.18 6.52 28.50
N LEU A 406 -3.33 7.07 28.10
CA LEU A 406 -3.74 8.42 28.49
C LEU A 406 -3.91 8.54 30.03
N ILE A 407 -4.62 7.56 30.62
CA ILE A 407 -4.79 7.50 32.08
C ILE A 407 -3.43 7.41 32.78
N ALA A 408 -2.54 6.53 32.30
CA ALA A 408 -1.19 6.38 32.84
C ALA A 408 -0.39 7.69 32.75
N ALA A 409 -0.50 8.45 31.65
CA ALA A 409 0.14 9.76 31.51
C ALA A 409 -0.32 10.75 32.60
N VAL A 410 -1.64 10.81 32.86
CA VAL A 410 -2.24 11.68 33.89
C VAL A 410 -1.82 11.25 35.28
N VAL A 411 -1.84 9.95 35.59
CA VAL A 411 -1.43 9.42 36.89
C VAL A 411 0.05 9.69 37.18
N VAL A 412 0.92 9.45 36.18
CA VAL A 412 2.37 9.72 36.31
C VAL A 412 2.63 11.20 36.52
N ARG A 413 1.91 12.09 35.81
CA ARG A 413 1.98 13.53 35.99
C ARG A 413 1.64 13.93 37.45
N ARG A 414 0.50 13.42 37.96
CA ARG A 414 0.04 13.74 39.33
C ARG A 414 1.04 13.32 40.38
N ARG A 415 1.62 12.10 40.25
CA ARG A 415 2.60 11.56 41.19
C ARG A 415 3.94 12.29 41.15
N ALA A 416 4.36 12.78 40.01
CA ALA A 416 5.64 13.46 39.79
C ALA A 416 5.57 14.98 40.05
N GLY A 417 4.41 15.55 40.33
CA GLY A 417 4.23 16.99 40.45
C GLY A 417 4.49 17.78 39.18
N GLY A 418 4.59 17.09 38.02
CA GLY A 418 4.90 17.70 36.71
C GLY A 418 4.81 16.71 35.56
N TRP A 419 5.32 17.08 34.39
CA TRP A 419 5.31 16.26 33.19
C TRP A 419 6.69 15.60 32.96
N PRO A 420 7.00 14.43 33.52
CA PRO A 420 8.22 13.72 33.18
C PRO A 420 8.16 13.23 31.70
N HIS A 421 9.34 13.00 31.14
CA HIS A 421 9.47 12.68 29.71
C HIS A 421 8.53 11.56 29.26
N GLY A 422 8.44 10.46 30.00
CA GLY A 422 7.56 9.34 29.66
C GLY A 422 6.06 9.65 29.69
N ALA A 423 5.60 10.56 30.59
CA ALA A 423 4.20 11.00 30.61
C ALA A 423 3.87 11.90 29.41
N ARG A 424 4.81 12.78 29.01
CA ARG A 424 4.67 13.61 27.81
C ARG A 424 4.57 12.74 26.56
N THR A 425 5.41 11.72 26.43
CA THR A 425 5.40 10.78 25.30
C THR A 425 4.04 10.08 25.18
N LEU A 426 3.49 9.59 26.30
CA LEU A 426 2.17 8.95 26.29
C LEU A 426 1.05 9.93 25.93
N LEU A 427 1.09 11.15 26.46
CA LEU A 427 0.09 12.18 26.18
C LEU A 427 0.10 12.57 24.70
N VAL A 428 1.28 12.90 24.14
CA VAL A 428 1.43 13.27 22.73
C VAL A 428 1.04 12.12 21.81
N GLY A 429 1.42 10.88 22.16
CA GLY A 429 1.01 9.69 21.44
C GLY A 429 -0.52 9.49 21.45
N SER A 430 -1.17 9.64 22.63
CA SER A 430 -2.64 9.56 22.71
C SER A 430 -3.33 10.67 21.93
N ALA A 431 -2.79 11.90 21.96
CA ALA A 431 -3.30 12.99 21.15
C ALA A 431 -3.17 12.70 19.66
N ALA A 432 -2.03 12.13 19.22
CA ALA A 432 -1.85 11.72 17.82
C ALA A 432 -2.87 10.66 17.40
N VAL A 433 -3.08 9.62 18.22
CA VAL A 433 -4.12 8.59 17.96
C VAL A 433 -5.50 9.22 17.86
N GLY A 434 -5.87 10.09 18.81
CA GLY A 434 -7.17 10.76 18.82
C GLY A 434 -7.37 11.67 17.60
N LEU A 435 -6.36 12.46 17.21
CA LEU A 435 -6.43 13.33 16.04
C LEU A 435 -6.56 12.53 14.74
N LEU A 436 -5.82 11.42 14.60
CA LEU A 436 -5.93 10.57 13.41
C LEU A 436 -7.26 9.82 13.36
N ALA A 437 -7.79 9.38 14.50
CA ALA A 437 -9.13 8.80 14.57
C ALA A 437 -10.22 9.83 14.24
N ALA A 438 -10.07 11.07 14.69
CA ALA A 438 -10.97 12.16 14.32
C ALA A 438 -10.87 12.49 12.82
N THR A 439 -9.65 12.53 12.27
CA THR A 439 -9.43 12.69 10.83
C THR A 439 -10.12 11.58 10.04
N TYR A 440 -9.99 10.32 10.48
CA TYR A 440 -10.73 9.20 9.87
C TYR A 440 -12.23 9.43 9.89
N ALA A 441 -12.80 9.84 11.03
CA ALA A 441 -14.25 10.02 11.17
C ALA A 441 -14.81 11.09 10.22
N VAL A 442 -14.04 12.12 9.87
CA VAL A 442 -14.45 13.19 8.94
C VAL A 442 -13.96 12.99 7.51
N THR A 443 -13.19 11.94 7.24
CA THR A 443 -12.69 11.68 5.89
C THR A 443 -13.82 11.13 5.01
N PRO A 444 -14.06 11.70 3.82
CA PRO A 444 -15.02 11.19 2.86
C PRO A 444 -14.84 9.69 2.59
N TYR A 445 -15.93 9.00 2.26
CA TYR A 445 -16.01 7.56 1.98
C TYR A 445 -15.75 6.63 3.17
N THR A 446 -15.57 7.12 4.39
CA THR A 446 -15.44 6.24 5.57
C THR A 446 -16.77 5.58 5.96
N ALA A 447 -17.88 6.14 5.51
CA ALA A 447 -19.21 5.52 5.52
C ALA A 447 -19.74 5.44 4.08
N PHE A 448 -18.97 4.81 3.20
CA PHE A 448 -19.24 4.75 1.76
C PHE A 448 -20.56 4.02 1.46
N GLY A 449 -21.41 4.63 0.66
CA GLY A 449 -22.71 4.12 0.24
C GLY A 449 -23.73 5.23 0.13
N LEU A 450 -25.02 4.89 0.24
CA LEU A 450 -26.12 5.85 0.17
C LEU A 450 -26.35 6.54 1.50
N SER A 451 -27.03 7.68 1.48
CA SER A 451 -27.29 8.51 2.67
C SER A 451 -28.01 7.78 3.82
N ASP A 452 -28.84 6.81 3.50
CA ASP A 452 -29.58 5.97 4.45
C ASP A 452 -28.93 4.58 4.65
N ARG A 453 -28.04 4.16 3.74
CA ARG A 453 -27.42 2.82 3.71
C ARG A 453 -25.94 2.89 3.31
N PRO A 454 -25.01 3.18 4.22
CA PRO A 454 -23.56 3.17 3.92
C PRO A 454 -23.01 1.73 3.87
N PHE A 455 -23.44 0.96 2.88
CA PHE A 455 -23.24 -0.50 2.77
C PHE A 455 -21.79 -0.92 2.46
N LEU A 456 -20.93 -0.02 2.02
CA LEU A 456 -19.51 -0.28 1.76
C LEU A 456 -18.57 0.31 2.83
N THR A 457 -19.08 0.64 4.01
CA THR A 457 -18.27 1.15 5.14
C THR A 457 -17.06 0.27 5.43
N GLY A 458 -17.21 -1.07 5.32
CA GLY A 458 -16.12 -2.03 5.53
C GLY A 458 -14.92 -1.83 4.62
N ALA A 459 -15.12 -1.41 3.37
CA ALA A 459 -14.05 -1.25 2.39
C ALA A 459 -13.01 -0.18 2.81
N ASN A 460 -13.44 0.88 3.51
CA ASN A 460 -12.59 2.02 3.86
C ASN A 460 -12.22 2.09 5.36
N THR A 461 -12.48 1.04 6.13
CA THR A 461 -11.95 0.87 7.49
C THR A 461 -10.42 0.96 7.52
N ARG A 462 -9.74 0.65 6.40
CA ARG A 462 -8.28 0.78 6.22
C ARG A 462 -7.75 2.21 6.44
N TYR A 463 -8.59 3.25 6.31
CA TYR A 463 -8.17 4.64 6.56
C TYR A 463 -7.88 4.93 8.05
N LEU A 464 -8.31 4.05 8.96
CA LEU A 464 -7.94 4.11 10.38
C LEU A 464 -6.58 3.48 10.70
N LEU A 465 -5.95 2.74 9.75
CA LEU A 465 -4.66 2.06 9.98
C LEU A 465 -3.55 2.97 10.53
N PRO A 466 -3.39 4.24 10.13
CA PRO A 466 -2.43 5.16 10.74
C PRO A 466 -2.64 5.36 12.24
N ALA A 467 -3.89 5.50 12.69
CA ALA A 467 -4.22 5.62 14.11
C ALA A 467 -3.96 4.30 14.85
N LEU A 468 -4.35 3.16 14.27
CA LEU A 468 -4.14 1.82 14.86
C LEU A 468 -2.64 1.47 14.99
N MET A 469 -1.82 1.87 14.01
CA MET A 469 -0.36 1.73 14.07
C MET A 469 0.25 2.50 15.23
N LEU A 470 -0.17 3.75 15.44
CA LEU A 470 0.27 4.53 16.59
C LEU A 470 -0.29 3.96 17.90
N ALA A 471 -1.54 3.49 17.93
CA ALA A 471 -2.16 2.85 19.09
C ALA A 471 -1.39 1.58 19.49
N ALA A 472 -0.95 0.75 18.55
CA ALA A 472 -0.12 -0.42 18.81
C ALA A 472 1.23 -0.03 19.44
N SER A 473 1.88 1.00 18.90
CA SER A 473 3.15 1.50 19.43
C SER A 473 3.00 2.10 20.83
N LEU A 474 1.90 2.81 21.07
CA LEU A 474 1.57 3.40 22.35
C LEU A 474 1.21 2.34 23.40
N ALA A 475 0.44 1.32 23.02
CA ALA A 475 0.09 0.18 23.85
C ALA A 475 1.34 -0.58 24.34
N ALA A 476 2.28 -0.83 23.42
CA ALA A 476 3.57 -1.42 23.75
C ALA A 476 4.35 -0.57 24.78
N ALA A 477 4.39 0.75 24.61
CA ALA A 477 5.09 1.67 25.53
C ALA A 477 4.38 1.80 26.88
N ALA A 478 3.05 1.77 26.91
CA ALA A 478 2.25 1.86 28.14
C ALA A 478 2.31 0.58 28.97
N SER A 479 2.52 -0.59 28.34
CA SER A 479 2.51 -1.89 29.01
C SER A 479 3.43 -1.96 30.25
N THR A 480 4.58 -1.26 30.21
CA THR A 480 5.52 -1.21 31.34
C THR A 480 4.99 -0.49 32.56
N ARG A 481 3.95 0.32 32.42
CA ARG A 481 3.38 1.15 33.49
C ARG A 481 2.14 0.55 34.13
N LEU A 482 1.65 -0.56 33.58
CA LEU A 482 0.44 -1.26 34.04
C LEU A 482 0.71 -2.19 35.24
N GLY A 483 1.96 -2.40 35.65
CA GLY A 483 2.32 -3.19 36.80
C GLY A 483 1.68 -4.61 36.73
N ARG A 484 0.83 -4.92 37.70
CA ARG A 484 0.15 -6.24 37.79
C ARG A 484 -0.87 -6.50 36.68
N LEU A 485 -1.33 -5.48 35.95
CA LEU A 485 -2.27 -5.64 34.82
C LEU A 485 -1.57 -5.97 33.51
N ARG A 486 -0.25 -5.85 33.45
CA ARG A 486 0.53 -6.14 32.25
C ARG A 486 0.30 -7.58 31.69
N PRO A 487 0.35 -8.67 32.49
CA PRO A 487 0.11 -10.02 31.97
C PRO A 487 -1.27 -10.16 31.36
N VAL A 488 -2.29 -9.53 31.94
CA VAL A 488 -3.66 -9.54 31.39
C VAL A 488 -3.70 -8.89 30.02
N LEU A 489 -3.06 -7.73 29.85
CA LEU A 489 -2.98 -7.06 28.56
C LEU A 489 -2.19 -7.89 27.53
N GLU A 490 -1.11 -8.54 27.93
CA GLU A 490 -0.33 -9.44 27.06
C GLU A 490 -1.13 -10.66 26.63
N LEU A 491 -1.91 -11.27 27.50
CA LEU A 491 -2.80 -12.39 27.15
C LEU A 491 -3.94 -11.95 26.21
N LEU A 492 -4.53 -10.78 26.46
CA LEU A 492 -5.54 -10.22 25.56
C LEU A 492 -4.93 -9.91 24.17
N ALA A 493 -3.69 -9.44 24.12
CA ALA A 493 -3.00 -9.21 22.87
C ALA A 493 -2.71 -10.52 22.10
N VAL A 494 -2.32 -11.61 22.81
CA VAL A 494 -2.19 -12.95 22.20
C VAL A 494 -3.53 -13.44 21.66
N ALA A 495 -4.60 -13.32 22.46
CA ALA A 495 -5.95 -13.69 22.04
C ALA A 495 -6.39 -12.88 20.79
N ALA A 496 -6.05 -11.60 20.73
CA ALA A 496 -6.32 -10.74 19.58
C ALA A 496 -5.57 -11.21 18.32
N VAL A 497 -4.30 -11.61 18.46
CA VAL A 497 -3.54 -12.17 17.31
C VAL A 497 -4.18 -13.47 16.82
N LEU A 498 -4.55 -14.37 17.72
CA LEU A 498 -5.19 -15.65 17.36
C LEU A 498 -6.57 -15.42 16.74
N ASP A 499 -7.39 -14.49 17.28
CA ASP A 499 -8.69 -14.15 16.70
C ASP A 499 -8.54 -13.56 15.28
N GLY A 500 -7.56 -12.65 15.08
CA GLY A 500 -7.27 -12.10 13.78
C GLY A 500 -6.82 -13.16 12.76
N ILE A 501 -5.95 -14.07 13.18
CA ILE A 501 -5.50 -15.19 12.32
C ILE A 501 -6.71 -16.07 11.95
N ARG A 502 -7.51 -16.47 12.92
CA ARG A 502 -8.71 -17.31 12.69
C ARG A 502 -9.69 -16.67 11.69
N ARG A 503 -9.84 -15.35 11.72
CA ARG A 503 -10.79 -14.62 10.86
C ARG A 503 -10.27 -14.41 9.44
N SER A 504 -8.95 -14.32 9.27
CA SER A 504 -8.38 -13.73 8.05
C SER A 504 -7.56 -14.70 7.21
N PHE A 505 -7.13 -15.82 7.79
CA PHE A 505 -6.32 -16.82 7.08
C PHE A 505 -7.11 -18.13 7.01
N SER A 506 -7.39 -18.59 5.79
CA SER A 506 -8.21 -19.78 5.48
C SER A 506 -7.45 -20.82 4.65
N GLU A 507 -6.11 -20.79 4.71
CA GLU A 507 -5.29 -21.67 3.90
C GLU A 507 -5.43 -23.15 4.31
N PRO A 508 -5.39 -24.11 3.36
CA PRO A 508 -5.47 -25.52 3.66
C PRO A 508 -4.37 -26.00 4.61
N ALA A 509 -4.71 -26.90 5.54
CA ALA A 509 -3.78 -27.40 6.54
C ALA A 509 -2.51 -28.02 5.93
N GLU A 510 -2.62 -28.74 4.82
CA GLU A 510 -1.49 -29.31 4.08
C GLU A 510 -0.52 -28.24 3.58
N GLN A 511 -1.02 -27.09 3.11
CA GLN A 511 -0.21 -25.95 2.68
C GLN A 511 0.51 -25.32 3.88
N VAL A 512 -0.16 -25.15 5.01
CA VAL A 512 0.43 -24.66 6.26
C VAL A 512 1.57 -25.56 6.70
N VAL A 513 1.38 -26.88 6.69
CA VAL A 513 2.41 -27.86 7.05
C VAL A 513 3.60 -27.80 6.08
N ALA A 514 3.36 -27.75 4.77
CA ALA A 514 4.41 -27.68 3.78
C ALA A 514 5.28 -26.42 3.94
N VAL A 515 4.66 -25.25 4.13
CA VAL A 515 5.36 -23.98 4.35
C VAL A 515 6.10 -23.99 5.69
N ALA A 516 5.51 -24.54 6.75
CA ALA A 516 6.15 -24.67 8.06
C ALA A 516 7.42 -25.54 7.99
N LEU A 517 7.36 -26.67 7.29
CA LEU A 517 8.52 -27.55 7.08
C LEU A 517 9.60 -26.83 6.26
N GLY A 518 9.24 -26.16 5.17
CA GLY A 518 10.16 -25.36 4.36
C GLY A 518 10.84 -24.25 5.15
N ALA A 519 10.07 -23.47 5.91
CA ALA A 519 10.60 -22.41 6.76
C ALA A 519 11.48 -22.97 7.88
N GLY A 520 11.13 -24.12 8.46
CA GLY A 520 11.92 -24.84 9.46
C GLY A 520 13.27 -25.30 8.90
N LEU A 521 13.31 -25.87 7.69
CA LEU A 521 14.52 -26.28 7.02
C LEU A 521 15.45 -25.08 6.71
N VAL A 522 14.89 -23.98 6.22
CA VAL A 522 15.63 -22.73 5.98
C VAL A 522 16.19 -22.19 7.31
N GLY A 523 15.37 -22.16 8.36
CA GLY A 523 15.79 -21.73 9.70
C GLY A 523 16.92 -22.58 10.26
N LEU A 524 16.83 -23.92 10.15
CA LEU A 524 17.89 -24.84 10.52
C LEU A 524 19.18 -24.65 9.71
N GLY A 525 19.04 -24.41 8.41
CA GLY A 525 20.18 -24.10 7.53
C GLY A 525 20.89 -22.81 7.94
N ILE A 526 20.16 -21.74 8.25
CA ILE A 526 20.70 -20.47 8.76
C ILE A 526 21.37 -20.69 10.13
N TYR A 527 20.69 -21.39 11.04
CA TYR A 527 21.26 -21.70 12.36
C TYR A 527 22.56 -22.49 12.26
N ALA A 528 22.60 -23.55 11.44
CA ALA A 528 23.79 -24.33 11.18
C ALA A 528 24.89 -23.44 10.59
N ALA A 529 24.58 -22.61 9.60
CA ALA A 529 25.53 -21.68 8.99
C ALA A 529 26.11 -20.66 9.99
N VAL A 530 25.33 -20.23 10.98
CA VAL A 530 25.79 -19.32 12.04
C VAL A 530 26.68 -20.05 13.05
N ARG A 531 26.42 -21.32 13.36
CA ARG A 531 27.16 -22.12 14.34
C ARG A 531 28.44 -22.76 13.78
N LEU A 532 28.48 -23.02 12.49
CA LEU A 532 29.69 -23.64 11.84
C LEU A 532 30.86 -22.65 11.81
N GLY A 533 32.04 -23.15 12.05
CA GLY A 533 33.29 -22.37 12.00
C GLY A 533 33.60 -21.84 10.58
N PRO A 534 34.46 -20.81 10.43
CA PRO A 534 34.70 -20.10 9.16
C PRO A 534 35.11 -20.99 7.99
N ARG A 535 35.85 -22.07 8.25
CA ARG A 535 36.35 -23.01 7.21
C ARG A 535 35.22 -23.92 6.70
N THR A 536 34.40 -24.46 7.59
CA THR A 536 33.25 -25.32 7.25
C THR A 536 32.15 -24.50 6.59
N ARG A 537 31.96 -23.26 7.03
CA ARG A 537 31.06 -22.28 6.42
C ARG A 537 31.39 -22.04 4.93
N ARG A 538 32.65 -21.85 4.56
CA ARG A 538 33.03 -21.63 3.15
C ARG A 538 32.83 -22.87 2.28
N ARG A 539 33.07 -24.09 2.80
CA ARG A 539 32.91 -25.33 2.03
C ARG A 539 31.46 -25.78 1.85
N GLY A 540 30.62 -25.56 2.84
CA GLY A 540 29.19 -25.93 2.79
C GLY A 540 28.25 -24.85 2.28
N ALA A 541 28.57 -23.56 2.47
CA ALA A 541 27.69 -22.46 2.11
C ALA A 541 27.54 -22.24 0.59
N LEU A 542 28.61 -22.49 -0.20
CA LEU A 542 28.54 -22.33 -1.66
C LEU A 542 27.58 -23.34 -2.31
N PRO A 543 27.70 -24.67 -2.09
CA PRO A 543 26.79 -25.63 -2.70
C PRO A 543 25.38 -25.52 -2.14
N ALA A 544 25.20 -25.26 -0.85
CA ALA A 544 23.89 -25.04 -0.26
C ALA A 544 23.20 -23.76 -0.80
N GLY A 545 23.98 -22.68 -0.96
CA GLY A 545 23.49 -21.44 -1.57
C GLY A 545 23.12 -21.63 -3.04
N ALA A 546 23.92 -22.35 -3.81
CA ALA A 546 23.61 -22.66 -5.21
C ALA A 546 22.36 -23.53 -5.34
N LEU A 547 22.21 -24.56 -4.49
CA LEU A 547 21.02 -25.40 -4.46
C LEU A 547 19.77 -24.59 -4.11
N LEU A 548 19.85 -23.70 -3.12
CA LEU A 548 18.76 -22.82 -2.73
C LEU A 548 18.36 -21.89 -3.88
N ILE A 549 19.33 -21.30 -4.58
CA ILE A 549 19.06 -20.45 -5.76
C ILE A 549 18.36 -21.26 -6.84
N VAL A 550 18.83 -22.46 -7.17
CA VAL A 550 18.21 -23.33 -8.17
C VAL A 550 16.78 -23.68 -7.77
N LEU A 551 16.54 -24.00 -6.50
CA LEU A 551 15.23 -24.33 -5.98
C LEU A 551 14.28 -23.12 -6.06
N VAL A 552 14.72 -21.94 -5.63
CA VAL A 552 13.93 -20.71 -5.69
C VAL A 552 13.59 -20.34 -7.14
N VAL A 553 14.56 -20.49 -8.06
CA VAL A 553 14.34 -20.25 -9.48
C VAL A 553 13.32 -21.25 -10.07
N ALA A 554 13.46 -22.53 -9.75
CA ALA A 554 12.55 -23.56 -10.25
C ALA A 554 11.13 -23.38 -9.70
N LEU A 555 11.00 -23.15 -8.39
CA LEU A 555 9.69 -22.90 -7.75
C LEU A 555 9.04 -21.62 -8.27
N GLY A 556 9.81 -20.55 -8.43
CA GLY A 556 9.30 -19.28 -8.96
C GLY A 556 8.83 -19.40 -10.41
N HIS A 557 9.54 -20.17 -11.24
CA HIS A 557 9.13 -20.44 -12.62
C HIS A 557 7.86 -21.31 -12.68
N ASP A 558 7.76 -22.33 -11.84
CA ASP A 558 6.60 -23.21 -11.74
C ASP A 558 5.35 -22.44 -11.32
N ARG A 559 5.47 -21.62 -10.26
CA ARG A 559 4.39 -20.73 -9.80
C ARG A 559 3.96 -19.74 -10.88
N GLN A 560 4.90 -19.18 -11.62
CA GLN A 560 4.57 -18.27 -12.71
C GLN A 560 3.89 -19.00 -13.89
N ARG A 561 4.21 -20.26 -14.14
CA ARG A 561 3.48 -21.07 -15.13
C ARG A 561 2.04 -21.28 -14.66
N GLU A 562 1.84 -21.79 -13.46
CA GLU A 562 0.52 -22.00 -12.85
C GLU A 562 -0.32 -20.72 -12.92
N PHE A 563 0.27 -19.59 -12.50
CA PHE A 563 -0.36 -18.28 -12.60
C PHE A 563 -0.80 -17.92 -14.03
N ASN A 564 0.07 -18.08 -15.03
CA ASN A 564 -0.25 -17.71 -16.41
C ASN A 564 -1.25 -18.66 -17.07
N ASP A 565 -1.28 -19.93 -16.67
CA ASP A 565 -2.20 -20.91 -17.21
C ASP A 565 -3.64 -20.64 -16.73
N GLY A 566 -3.82 -20.24 -15.46
CA GLY A 566 -5.13 -19.97 -14.84
C GLY A 566 -5.52 -18.48 -14.72
N ARG A 567 -4.67 -17.56 -15.17
CA ARG A 567 -4.87 -16.13 -14.95
C ARG A 567 -6.18 -15.61 -15.53
N TYR A 568 -7.07 -15.16 -14.64
CA TYR A 568 -8.40 -14.62 -14.96
C TYR A 568 -9.32 -15.57 -15.75
N GLU A 569 -9.00 -16.87 -15.82
CA GLU A 569 -9.90 -17.88 -16.38
C GLU A 569 -10.99 -18.25 -15.37
N ASN A 570 -12.17 -18.56 -15.88
CA ASN A 570 -13.35 -18.93 -15.09
C ASN A 570 -13.88 -17.87 -14.12
N ILE A 571 -13.52 -16.60 -14.32
CA ILE A 571 -14.08 -15.47 -13.57
C ILE A 571 -15.38 -15.02 -14.20
N GLU A 572 -15.34 -14.68 -15.48
CA GLU A 572 -16.51 -14.28 -16.29
C GLU A 572 -16.33 -14.67 -17.76
N ALA A 573 -17.44 -14.94 -18.46
CA ALA A 573 -17.40 -15.35 -19.88
C ALA A 573 -16.68 -14.35 -20.78
N THR A 574 -16.75 -13.05 -20.49
CA THR A 574 -16.09 -11.99 -21.28
C THR A 574 -14.57 -12.00 -21.08
N THR A 575 -14.10 -12.12 -19.83
CA THR A 575 -12.66 -12.19 -19.52
C THR A 575 -12.05 -13.49 -20.02
N ASP A 576 -12.76 -14.60 -19.91
CA ASP A 576 -12.37 -15.90 -20.46
C ASP A 576 -12.20 -15.86 -21.97
N TRP A 577 -13.12 -15.18 -22.66
CA TRP A 577 -13.03 -15.03 -24.10
C TRP A 577 -11.79 -14.21 -24.50
N ILE A 578 -11.53 -13.07 -23.82
CA ILE A 578 -10.34 -12.24 -24.05
C ILE A 578 -9.07 -13.04 -23.80
N ALA A 579 -8.99 -13.76 -22.68
CA ALA A 579 -7.80 -14.55 -22.32
C ALA A 579 -7.44 -15.60 -23.37
N ARG A 580 -8.46 -16.20 -24.02
CA ARG A 580 -8.28 -17.25 -25.02
C ARG A 580 -8.10 -16.71 -26.44
N ASN A 581 -8.81 -15.63 -26.82
CA ASN A 581 -8.90 -15.20 -28.21
C ASN A 581 -8.20 -13.87 -28.50
N ALA A 582 -7.90 -13.08 -27.47
CA ALA A 582 -7.22 -11.79 -27.56
C ALA A 582 -6.11 -11.65 -26.49
N PRO A 583 -5.10 -12.57 -26.46
CA PRO A 583 -4.07 -12.58 -25.43
C PRO A 583 -3.10 -11.39 -25.52
N GLY A 584 -3.06 -10.69 -26.65
CA GLY A 584 -2.22 -9.50 -26.87
C GLY A 584 -2.34 -8.97 -28.30
N GLY A 585 -1.91 -7.72 -28.51
CA GLY A 585 -1.90 -7.06 -29.82
C GLY A 585 -3.23 -6.46 -30.26
N HIS A 586 -4.26 -6.49 -29.42
CA HIS A 586 -5.59 -5.96 -29.73
C HIS A 586 -5.82 -4.58 -29.12
N ARG A 587 -6.69 -3.80 -29.76
CA ARG A 587 -7.25 -2.55 -29.22
C ARG A 587 -8.64 -2.83 -28.69
N ILE A 588 -8.82 -2.66 -27.37
CA ILE A 588 -10.07 -2.95 -26.66
C ILE A 588 -10.61 -1.64 -26.10
N ALA A 589 -11.79 -1.23 -26.54
CA ALA A 589 -12.50 -0.14 -25.94
C ALA A 589 -13.36 -0.64 -24.78
N LEU A 590 -13.34 0.09 -23.66
CA LEU A 590 -14.30 -0.05 -22.58
C LEU A 590 -15.41 0.98 -22.82
N ALA A 591 -16.66 0.62 -22.63
CA ALA A 591 -17.79 1.53 -22.79
C ALA A 591 -18.91 1.21 -21.80
N GLY A 592 -19.85 2.14 -21.60
CA GLY A 592 -20.92 1.98 -20.64
C GLY A 592 -20.48 2.09 -19.19
N VAL A 593 -21.34 1.72 -18.27
CA VAL A 593 -21.14 1.87 -16.82
C VAL A 593 -21.13 0.52 -16.13
N TRP A 594 -20.23 0.37 -15.18
CA TRP A 594 -20.01 -0.89 -14.44
C TRP A 594 -20.90 -1.07 -13.22
N GLY A 595 -21.49 0.03 -12.69
CA GLY A 595 -22.13 0.06 -11.38
C GLY A 595 -21.14 0.17 -10.21
N VAL A 596 -21.61 0.66 -9.07
CA VAL A 596 -20.79 0.91 -7.87
C VAL A 596 -20.22 -0.37 -7.26
N ASN A 597 -20.87 -1.51 -7.51
CA ASN A 597 -20.52 -2.81 -6.90
C ASN A 597 -19.97 -3.83 -7.90
N THR A 598 -19.73 -3.45 -9.15
CA THR A 598 -19.27 -4.37 -10.18
C THR A 598 -17.77 -4.23 -10.39
N LEU A 599 -17.05 -5.34 -10.42
CA LEU A 599 -15.63 -5.36 -10.77
C LEU A 599 -15.47 -5.05 -12.27
N PRO A 600 -14.98 -3.87 -12.66
CA PRO A 600 -14.65 -3.64 -14.06
C PRO A 600 -13.43 -4.47 -14.41
N PRO A 601 -13.49 -5.27 -15.50
CA PRO A 601 -12.40 -6.16 -15.91
C PRO A 601 -11.31 -5.40 -16.68
N VAL A 602 -10.84 -4.28 -16.15
CA VAL A 602 -9.87 -3.44 -16.85
C VAL A 602 -8.54 -4.17 -17.00
N LEU A 603 -7.98 -4.67 -15.90
CA LEU A 603 -6.70 -5.38 -15.96
C LEU A 603 -6.76 -6.67 -16.80
N PRO A 604 -7.78 -7.53 -16.68
CA PRO A 604 -7.91 -8.69 -17.56
C PRO A 604 -7.95 -8.35 -19.05
N ALA A 605 -8.55 -7.21 -19.42
CA ALA A 605 -8.60 -6.76 -20.82
C ALA A 605 -7.20 -6.47 -21.41
N TYR A 606 -6.20 -6.15 -20.60
CA TYR A 606 -4.82 -6.00 -21.05
C TYR A 606 -4.17 -7.31 -21.53
N GLY A 607 -4.78 -8.47 -21.28
CA GLY A 607 -4.27 -9.78 -21.68
C GLY A 607 -3.13 -10.31 -20.81
N LYS A 608 -2.70 -11.55 -21.06
CA LYS A 608 -1.77 -12.31 -20.21
C LYS A 608 -0.38 -11.65 -20.03
N ARG A 609 0.06 -10.84 -20.99
CA ARG A 609 1.35 -10.12 -20.98
C ARG A 609 1.19 -8.61 -21.11
N LEU A 610 0.06 -8.08 -20.72
CA LEU A 610 -0.28 -6.67 -20.88
C LEU A 610 -0.13 -6.19 -22.33
N GLY A 611 -0.42 -7.09 -23.28
CA GLY A 611 -0.17 -6.88 -24.71
C GLY A 611 -1.25 -6.09 -25.42
N ASN A 612 -2.48 -6.01 -24.86
CA ASN A 612 -3.58 -5.27 -25.47
C ASN A 612 -3.49 -3.77 -25.10
N HIS A 613 -3.99 -2.92 -25.99
CA HIS A 613 -4.27 -1.53 -25.68
C HIS A 613 -5.69 -1.42 -25.16
N VAL A 614 -5.86 -0.87 -23.96
CA VAL A 614 -7.17 -0.75 -23.31
C VAL A 614 -7.41 0.71 -22.99
N GLU A 615 -8.52 1.27 -23.45
CA GLU A 615 -8.93 2.63 -23.12
C GLU A 615 -10.45 2.72 -22.99
N TYR A 616 -10.94 3.68 -22.22
CA TYR A 616 -12.36 3.94 -22.14
C TYR A 616 -12.81 4.80 -23.31
N LEU A 617 -13.92 4.42 -23.94
CA LEU A 617 -14.53 5.11 -25.07
C LEU A 617 -15.43 6.25 -24.57
N GLY A 618 -14.85 7.39 -24.31
CA GLY A 618 -15.58 8.55 -23.83
C GLY A 618 -14.78 9.85 -23.93
N PRO A 619 -15.44 11.00 -23.95
CA PRO A 619 -14.77 12.28 -23.94
C PRO A 619 -14.26 12.60 -22.52
N THR A 620 -13.13 13.29 -22.43
CA THR A 620 -12.69 13.92 -21.18
C THR A 620 -13.18 15.38 -21.19
N VAL A 621 -14.01 15.73 -20.21
CA VAL A 621 -14.55 17.08 -20.04
C VAL A 621 -14.08 17.61 -18.68
N ASP A 622 -13.37 18.73 -18.67
CA ASP A 622 -12.80 19.35 -17.46
C ASP A 622 -11.97 18.36 -16.60
N GLY A 623 -11.23 17.47 -17.26
CA GLY A 623 -10.40 16.46 -16.61
C GLY A 623 -11.16 15.20 -16.12
N GLN A 624 -12.47 15.14 -16.29
CA GLN A 624 -13.28 13.96 -15.98
C GLN A 624 -13.65 13.19 -17.25
N LEU A 625 -13.52 11.87 -17.17
CA LEU A 625 -14.03 10.96 -18.18
C LEU A 625 -15.56 10.91 -18.13
N ARG A 626 -16.19 10.97 -19.31
CA ARG A 626 -17.67 10.92 -19.44
C ARG A 626 -18.07 9.95 -20.54
N GLU A 627 -19.34 9.56 -20.51
CA GLU A 627 -19.96 8.81 -21.59
C GLU A 627 -20.34 9.73 -22.76
N TYR A 628 -20.46 9.16 -23.97
CA TYR A 628 -21.02 9.90 -25.10
C TYR A 628 -22.54 10.03 -24.95
N ALA A 629 -23.06 11.23 -25.11
CA ALA A 629 -24.49 11.50 -24.98
C ALA A 629 -25.33 11.01 -26.17
N THR A 630 -24.72 10.65 -27.31
CA THR A 630 -25.44 10.24 -28.51
C THR A 630 -24.76 9.08 -29.24
N ARG A 631 -25.57 8.17 -29.77
CA ARG A 631 -25.10 7.01 -30.56
C ARG A 631 -24.20 7.45 -31.73
N SER A 632 -24.51 8.53 -32.44
CA SER A 632 -23.73 8.97 -33.59
C SER A 632 -22.29 9.37 -33.23
N ARG A 633 -22.11 10.11 -32.15
CA ARG A 633 -20.77 10.48 -31.63
C ARG A 633 -20.04 9.25 -31.13
N TRP A 634 -20.70 8.38 -30.39
CA TRP A 634 -20.16 7.12 -29.87
C TRP A 634 -19.67 6.23 -31.03
N ALA A 635 -20.52 5.94 -32.03
CA ALA A 635 -20.16 5.12 -33.18
C ALA A 635 -19.03 5.72 -34.02
N SER A 636 -18.98 7.06 -34.14
CA SER A 636 -17.86 7.75 -34.79
C SER A 636 -16.55 7.56 -34.03
N ALA A 637 -16.60 7.62 -32.71
CA ALA A 637 -15.43 7.39 -31.86
C ALA A 637 -14.93 5.94 -31.89
N VAL A 638 -15.83 4.96 -31.91
CA VAL A 638 -15.46 3.54 -32.11
C VAL A 638 -14.70 3.35 -33.41
N ARG A 639 -15.23 3.91 -34.51
CA ARG A 639 -14.59 3.80 -35.84
C ARG A 639 -13.24 4.54 -35.89
N ALA A 640 -13.18 5.75 -35.32
CA ALA A 640 -11.96 6.54 -35.30
C ALA A 640 -10.85 5.91 -34.44
N GLY A 641 -11.23 5.23 -33.35
CA GLY A 641 -10.31 4.55 -32.43
C GLY A 641 -9.66 3.29 -32.99
N GLY A 642 -10.22 2.71 -34.07
CA GLY A 642 -9.68 1.49 -34.68
C GLY A 642 -9.67 0.30 -33.71
N PHE A 643 -10.73 0.14 -32.95
CA PHE A 643 -10.85 -0.93 -31.96
C PHE A 643 -11.20 -2.27 -32.59
N ASP A 644 -10.63 -3.34 -32.08
CA ASP A 644 -10.92 -4.72 -32.46
C ASP A 644 -12.11 -5.26 -31.67
N LEU A 645 -12.17 -4.88 -30.39
CA LEU A 645 -13.14 -5.33 -29.42
C LEU A 645 -13.72 -4.16 -28.66
N LEU A 646 -14.96 -4.32 -28.26
CA LEU A 646 -15.68 -3.38 -27.40
C LEU A 646 -16.26 -4.14 -26.21
N LEU A 647 -15.84 -3.80 -25.00
CA LEU A 647 -16.33 -4.37 -23.76
C LEU A 647 -17.28 -3.37 -23.11
N VAL A 648 -18.57 -3.70 -23.15
CA VAL A 648 -19.65 -2.81 -22.71
C VAL A 648 -20.14 -3.19 -21.32
N GLY A 649 -20.06 -2.26 -20.36
CA GLY A 649 -20.72 -2.35 -19.07
C GLY A 649 -22.22 -2.11 -19.19
N ARG A 650 -23.01 -2.94 -18.51
CA ARG A 650 -24.48 -2.85 -18.43
C ARG A 650 -24.98 -2.63 -17.01
N GLY A 651 -24.10 -2.27 -16.09
CA GLY A 651 -24.44 -1.89 -14.73
C GLY A 651 -24.72 -0.39 -14.69
N GLY A 652 -25.89 0.03 -14.28
CA GLY A 652 -26.16 1.44 -14.00
C GLY A 652 -25.50 1.87 -12.67
N TYR A 653 -25.42 3.18 -12.42
CA TYR A 653 -25.02 3.70 -11.11
C TYR A 653 -26.05 3.38 -10.00
N GLY A 654 -27.14 2.68 -10.34
CA GLY A 654 -28.31 2.43 -9.52
C GLY A 654 -29.31 3.59 -9.62
N ASP A 655 -30.58 3.29 -9.40
CA ASP A 655 -31.65 4.32 -9.44
C ASP A 655 -31.44 5.44 -8.41
N GLU A 656 -30.64 5.19 -7.39
CA GLU A 656 -30.42 6.05 -6.24
C GLU A 656 -29.31 7.09 -6.45
N CYS A 657 -28.36 6.82 -7.37
CA CYS A 657 -27.32 7.76 -7.79
C CYS A 657 -27.48 8.12 -9.27
N ARG A 658 -28.67 8.52 -9.68
CA ARG A 658 -28.93 8.94 -11.06
C ARG A 658 -28.06 10.13 -11.44
N VAL A 659 -27.20 9.92 -12.42
CA VAL A 659 -26.42 10.98 -13.04
C VAL A 659 -27.18 11.45 -14.26
N PRO A 660 -27.68 12.70 -14.32
CA PRO A 660 -28.39 13.19 -15.52
C PRO A 660 -27.52 13.02 -16.77
N GLY A 661 -28.06 12.36 -17.77
CA GLY A 661 -27.36 12.11 -19.05
C GLY A 661 -26.42 10.88 -19.08
N SER A 662 -26.36 10.07 -18.04
CA SER A 662 -25.59 8.81 -18.00
C SER A 662 -26.44 7.57 -18.34
N GLU A 663 -27.65 7.72 -18.80
CA GLU A 663 -28.54 6.63 -19.23
C GLU A 663 -28.26 6.26 -20.71
N THR A 664 -26.99 6.09 -21.06
CA THR A 664 -26.63 5.66 -22.40
C THR A 664 -26.68 4.13 -22.47
N ASP A 665 -27.42 3.61 -23.43
CA ASP A 665 -27.48 2.16 -23.68
C ASP A 665 -26.45 1.78 -24.73
N ASP A 666 -25.19 1.79 -24.34
CA ASP A 666 -24.06 1.43 -25.22
C ASP A 666 -24.20 -0.01 -25.75
N ASP A 667 -24.86 -0.90 -25.02
CA ASP A 667 -25.15 -2.27 -25.44
C ASP A 667 -26.18 -2.29 -26.57
N ALA A 668 -27.25 -1.46 -26.50
CA ALA A 668 -28.19 -1.29 -27.58
C ALA A 668 -27.55 -0.60 -28.80
N TRP A 669 -26.68 0.41 -28.54
CA TRP A 669 -25.96 1.09 -29.63
C TRP A 669 -25.03 0.12 -30.41
N ALA A 670 -24.29 -0.72 -29.69
CA ALA A 670 -23.42 -1.72 -30.29
C ALA A 670 -24.22 -2.71 -31.21
N ARG A 671 -25.36 -3.17 -30.72
CA ARG A 671 -26.25 -4.02 -31.52
C ARG A 671 -26.81 -3.29 -32.75
N ALA A 672 -27.23 -2.03 -32.58
CA ALA A 672 -27.77 -1.24 -33.66
C ALA A 672 -26.76 -0.83 -34.73
N GLU A 673 -25.44 -0.80 -34.38
CA GLU A 673 -24.32 -0.67 -35.33
C GLU A 673 -23.94 -2.01 -35.99
N GLY A 674 -24.61 -3.11 -35.65
CA GLY A 674 -24.35 -4.43 -36.21
C GLY A 674 -23.09 -5.11 -35.66
N TYR A 675 -22.60 -4.71 -34.49
CA TYR A 675 -21.44 -5.35 -33.86
C TYR A 675 -21.80 -6.75 -33.39
N LYS A 676 -20.88 -7.71 -33.61
CA LYS A 676 -21.14 -9.10 -33.28
C LYS A 676 -20.81 -9.38 -31.82
N GLU A 677 -21.83 -9.75 -31.05
CA GLU A 677 -21.63 -10.27 -29.68
C GLU A 677 -20.81 -11.57 -29.73
N VAL A 678 -19.75 -11.66 -28.93
CA VAL A 678 -18.85 -12.81 -28.84
C VAL A 678 -18.83 -13.46 -27.47
N ALA A 679 -19.17 -12.70 -26.41
CA ALA A 679 -19.35 -13.21 -25.07
C ALA A 679 -20.26 -12.26 -24.26
N ARG A 680 -20.97 -12.81 -23.28
CA ARG A 680 -21.85 -12.08 -22.39
C ARG A 680 -21.76 -12.65 -20.97
N SER A 681 -21.67 -11.78 -19.99
CA SER A 681 -21.84 -12.08 -18.57
C SER A 681 -22.99 -11.25 -17.96
N THR A 682 -23.19 -11.34 -16.66
CA THR A 682 -24.30 -10.63 -15.98
C THR A 682 -24.29 -9.12 -16.24
N TYR A 683 -23.12 -8.48 -16.16
CA TYR A 683 -22.98 -7.01 -16.23
C TYR A 683 -22.17 -6.54 -17.45
N LEU A 684 -21.68 -7.46 -18.29
CA LEU A 684 -20.76 -7.15 -19.38
C LEU A 684 -21.19 -7.83 -20.66
N THR A 685 -21.00 -7.15 -21.79
CA THR A 685 -21.08 -7.74 -23.12
C THR A 685 -19.82 -7.41 -23.91
N LEU A 686 -19.21 -8.40 -24.54
CA LEU A 686 -18.06 -8.23 -25.40
C LEU A 686 -18.51 -8.34 -26.88
N TYR A 687 -18.21 -7.29 -27.63
CA TYR A 687 -18.51 -7.21 -29.06
C TYR A 687 -17.22 -7.24 -29.89
N ARG A 688 -17.29 -7.84 -31.06
CA ARG A 688 -16.30 -7.68 -32.12
C ARG A 688 -16.72 -6.54 -33.03
N VAL A 689 -15.82 -5.60 -33.31
CA VAL A 689 -16.04 -4.47 -34.20
C VAL A 689 -15.84 -4.98 -35.65
N PRO A 690 -16.77 -4.72 -36.62
CA PRO A 690 -16.65 -5.16 -37.99
C PRO A 690 -15.43 -4.57 -38.72
N GLY A 691 -14.85 -5.33 -39.63
CA GLY A 691 -13.73 -4.88 -40.48
C GLY A 691 -12.35 -5.26 -39.99
N VAL A 692 -12.23 -5.74 -38.76
CA VAL A 692 -10.95 -6.18 -38.17
C VAL A 692 -10.84 -7.70 -38.19
N ARG A 693 -9.78 -8.25 -38.84
CA ARG A 693 -9.43 -9.67 -38.75
C ARG A 693 -8.64 -9.90 -37.44
N ILE A 694 -9.27 -10.56 -36.50
CA ILE A 694 -8.53 -11.10 -35.35
C ILE A 694 -7.77 -12.31 -35.89
N GLY A 695 -6.45 -12.19 -36.01
CA GLY A 695 -5.60 -13.32 -36.41
C GLY A 695 -5.73 -14.44 -35.37
N ALA A 696 -5.93 -15.67 -35.80
CA ALA A 696 -5.74 -16.84 -34.98
C ALA A 696 -4.24 -16.91 -34.65
N GLY A 697 -3.88 -16.53 -33.41
CA GLY A 697 -2.52 -16.64 -32.89
C GLY A 697 -2.27 -18.00 -32.32
#